data_3429cfa15a955fb63e1521718e5365f8
#
_entry.id   3429cfa15a955fb63e1521718e5365f8
#
_cell.length_a   1.000
_cell.length_b   1.000
_cell.length_c   1.000
_cell.angle_alpha   90.00
_cell.angle_beta   90.00
_cell.angle_gamma   90.00
#
_symmetry.space_group_name_H-M   'P 1'
#
loop_
_entity.id
_entity.type
_entity.pdbx_description
1 polymer ?
#
loop_
_entity_poly.entity_id
_entity_poly.type
_entity_poly.pdbx_seq_one_letter_code
_entity_poly.pdbx_strand_id
1 'polypeptide(L)'
;MSIVVSPLISLMQDQVTALNNTVGNIADGSGGNNDIACFLGSGQTDTTVEERVFRGDYKIVFVTPEKISFVSDDGGFGSSSSSSVFMQRLQSLKAMNKIGLIAIDEAHCISQWGHDFRVSYKKLAVLRDQLPGIPIMALTATAVKHVREDISKTLKLSNPYIATNSVDRPNLRIQCHRKVDFSSDLNYIVSQITAAASIQEKQQHQQKRALPASLAKPKYDSSIIYCATIAEVVKLTVALQHRIGLENVAMYHGSMTPQDRHDAHMHFLSSECKVVVATTAFGMGIDKADVRTVIHMGAPKTMEEYYQQIGRAGRDGIASNVSMLFSDNDFSKFSGDFYTKGLTKESLQTQLNSTEKLKQYAIEREKCRRAMILEHFEETPLFGSQCGTCDNCIRCKTIKADDLQRNLLNEVMPVLLTLKHSAKGSLSTTDLVDAVLGKNSKKGSVLNHQWQRFQIDEAKKRADKNSTNQHFYKEVLGSLVRANYVTEKNVKGAYGSWNVYSLSPKARMEFFVDDSLSPATTKEMILPVPQALLNSEKALKEKIEATKKELISAGVDVSIIPEEEFLLQQQNGANSEIVTAELQWLRQIKYYRTSGQESRADGHLELLRRIESWRDERAKVLGLAPTNVLSQHLCKKIAYAKPSTVEALRAVGVRVSGVETLCALIQQTVTELELVFTPAAANTDPASHTMQTPTTGTRPIIALDTVTPKTPWKLAEYKPKKGSGGTIIPPNWEQSYNRFQKGEHVEAIAMTQSTGKAIQPATVLNHLFEALTHGKQLEFSRAISSFPEYVNNRLSKLDCDELERASFTTNIDVIERKYFAQKDFLKGLVSHDVEKPPNEKTFFEKQKEALWYPKIRVWTVLKRCGVL
;
A
#
# COMPACT_ATOMS: atom_id res chain seq x y z
N MET A 1 37.95 -14.59 28.47
CA MET A 1 36.62 -14.81 27.88
C MET A 1 35.75 -13.58 28.09
N SER A 2 34.96 -13.18 27.07
CA SER A 2 33.94 -12.14 27.21
C SER A 2 32.56 -12.80 27.18
N ILE A 3 31.69 -12.34 28.09
CA ILE A 3 30.28 -12.79 28.14
C ILE A 3 29.42 -11.68 27.50
N VAL A 4 28.62 -12.01 26.51
CA VAL A 4 27.73 -11.07 25.81
C VAL A 4 26.28 -11.47 26.08
N VAL A 5 25.56 -10.62 26.81
CA VAL A 5 24.12 -10.81 27.04
C VAL A 5 23.35 -10.19 25.88
N SER A 6 22.56 -10.99 25.15
CA SER A 6 21.81 -10.53 24.01
C SER A 6 20.34 -10.98 24.08
N PRO A 7 19.37 -10.18 23.59
CA PRO A 7 17.95 -10.44 23.80
C PRO A 7 17.36 -11.51 22.89
N LEU A 8 18.06 -11.92 21.82
CA LEU A 8 17.53 -12.81 20.78
C LEU A 8 18.50 -13.90 20.39
N ILE A 9 18.01 -15.13 20.36
CA ILE A 9 18.77 -16.32 19.97
C ILE A 9 19.24 -16.23 18.51
N SER A 10 18.38 -15.78 17.60
CA SER A 10 18.74 -15.62 16.17
C SER A 10 19.91 -14.64 15.98
N LEU A 11 19.90 -13.51 16.68
CA LEU A 11 21.01 -12.55 16.66
C LEU A 11 22.31 -13.17 17.18
N MET A 12 22.24 -13.93 18.26
CA MET A 12 23.41 -14.63 18.81
C MET A 12 23.97 -15.65 17.80
N GLN A 13 23.10 -16.43 17.14
CA GLN A 13 23.48 -17.39 16.12
C GLN A 13 24.20 -16.72 14.93
N ASP A 14 23.64 -15.62 14.42
CA ASP A 14 24.23 -14.86 13.31
C ASP A 14 25.60 -14.29 13.70
N GLN A 15 25.73 -13.69 14.91
CA GLN A 15 26.99 -13.13 15.39
C GLN A 15 28.05 -14.22 15.61
N VAL A 16 27.66 -15.37 16.19
CA VAL A 16 28.56 -16.52 16.39
C VAL A 16 29.06 -17.04 15.03
N THR A 17 28.14 -17.23 14.06
CA THR A 17 28.48 -17.69 12.72
C THR A 17 29.44 -16.72 12.02
N ALA A 18 29.15 -15.41 12.10
CA ALA A 18 30.00 -14.37 11.50
C ALA A 18 31.40 -14.34 12.12
N LEU A 19 31.49 -14.41 13.46
CA LEU A 19 32.74 -14.41 14.18
C LEU A 19 33.59 -15.65 13.86
N ASN A 20 33.00 -16.83 13.88
CA ASN A 20 33.70 -18.07 13.58
C ASN A 20 34.17 -18.13 12.13
N ASN A 21 33.39 -17.62 11.18
CA ASN A 21 33.79 -17.55 9.77
C ASN A 21 34.87 -16.53 9.48
N THR A 22 34.89 -15.40 10.23
CA THR A 22 35.83 -14.29 9.94
C THR A 22 37.17 -14.48 10.66
N VAL A 23 37.15 -14.92 11.92
CA VAL A 23 38.32 -14.98 12.80
C VAL A 23 38.83 -16.41 12.98
N GLY A 24 37.92 -17.40 13.01
CA GLY A 24 38.27 -18.81 13.14
C GLY A 24 39.17 -19.34 11.97
N ASN A 25 38.99 -18.80 10.78
CA ASN A 25 39.79 -19.15 9.59
C ASN A 25 41.16 -18.47 9.54
N ILE A 26 41.46 -17.51 10.41
CA ILE A 26 42.73 -16.76 10.41
C ILE A 26 43.73 -17.35 11.42
N ALA A 27 43.24 -18.13 12.38
CA ALA A 27 44.04 -18.39 13.60
C ALA A 27 45.08 -19.51 13.48
N ASP A 28 44.97 -20.56 12.62
CA ASP A 28 46.03 -21.58 12.50
C ASP A 28 45.88 -22.42 11.23
N GLY A 29 46.95 -22.59 10.48
CA GLY A 29 47.07 -23.49 9.32
C GLY A 29 46.95 -25.00 9.64
N SER A 30 46.43 -25.36 10.81
CA SER A 30 46.08 -26.72 11.25
C SER A 30 44.58 -26.86 11.12
N GLY A 31 44.03 -27.63 10.20
CA GLY A 31 42.65 -27.86 9.85
C GLY A 31 41.70 -28.35 10.97
N GLY A 32 41.80 -27.78 12.14
CA GLY A 32 40.91 -28.01 13.27
C GLY A 32 39.89 -26.85 13.38
N ASN A 33 38.62 -27.20 13.52
CA ASN A 33 37.47 -26.27 13.69
C ASN A 33 37.59 -25.59 15.06
N ASN A 34 38.40 -24.52 15.16
CA ASN A 34 38.55 -23.75 16.40
C ASN A 34 37.54 -22.60 16.47
N ASP A 35 36.29 -22.92 16.80
CA ASP A 35 35.27 -21.94 17.08
C ASP A 35 35.70 -21.01 18.23
N ILE A 36 35.80 -19.70 17.95
CA ILE A 36 36.17 -18.70 18.97
C ILE A 36 34.96 -18.18 19.74
N ALA A 37 33.74 -18.33 19.17
CA ALA A 37 32.50 -17.89 19.75
C ALA A 37 31.46 -19.02 19.81
N CYS A 38 30.61 -18.97 20.82
CA CYS A 38 29.45 -19.84 20.94
C CYS A 38 28.25 -19.09 21.56
N PHE A 39 27.06 -19.70 21.53
CA PHE A 39 25.90 -19.17 22.25
C PHE A 39 25.29 -20.23 23.17
N LEU A 40 24.70 -19.75 24.27
CA LEU A 40 23.93 -20.54 25.24
C LEU A 40 22.51 -20.02 25.34
N GLY A 41 21.54 -20.82 24.89
CA GLY A 41 20.13 -20.48 24.87
C GLY A 41 19.27 -21.65 24.43
N SER A 42 17.97 -21.51 24.39
CA SER A 42 17.02 -22.60 24.07
C SER A 42 17.15 -23.14 22.63
N GLY A 43 17.87 -22.45 21.73
CA GLY A 43 18.17 -22.92 20.36
C GLY A 43 19.50 -23.68 20.24
N GLN A 44 20.24 -23.90 21.33
CA GLN A 44 21.48 -24.69 21.29
C GLN A 44 21.15 -26.18 21.35
N THR A 45 21.54 -26.91 20.30
CA THR A 45 21.32 -28.36 20.19
C THR A 45 22.48 -29.21 20.67
N ASP A 46 23.70 -28.64 20.66
CA ASP A 46 24.89 -29.32 21.15
C ASP A 46 25.01 -29.15 22.67
N THR A 47 24.78 -30.23 23.41
CA THR A 47 24.83 -30.27 24.87
C THR A 47 26.24 -30.14 25.43
N THR A 48 27.29 -30.31 24.65
CA THR A 48 28.68 -30.21 25.05
C THR A 48 29.20 -28.78 25.12
N VAL A 49 28.51 -27.81 24.43
CA VAL A 49 28.95 -26.41 24.36
C VAL A 49 29.09 -25.79 25.74
N GLU A 50 28.15 -26.04 26.68
CA GLU A 50 28.18 -25.44 28.00
C GLU A 50 29.42 -25.91 28.79
N GLU A 51 29.79 -27.19 28.69
CA GLU A 51 30.99 -27.71 29.33
C GLU A 51 32.28 -27.14 28.72
N ARG A 52 32.30 -27.00 27.39
CA ARG A 52 33.41 -26.38 26.65
C ARG A 52 33.61 -24.92 27.07
N VAL A 53 32.51 -24.17 27.30
CA VAL A 53 32.58 -22.79 27.86
C VAL A 53 33.29 -22.76 29.19
N PHE A 54 32.96 -23.68 30.10
CA PHE A 54 33.58 -23.72 31.47
C PHE A 54 35.01 -24.26 31.47
N ARG A 55 35.43 -24.97 30.43
CA ARG A 55 36.84 -25.29 30.20
C ARG A 55 37.64 -24.07 29.72
N GLY A 56 36.96 -23.10 29.09
CA GLY A 56 37.59 -21.91 28.54
C GLY A 56 37.96 -22.03 27.05
N ASP A 57 37.32 -22.95 26.34
CA ASP A 57 37.59 -23.19 24.89
C ASP A 57 37.18 -21.99 24.03
N TYR A 58 36.22 -21.19 24.47
CA TYR A 58 35.70 -20.04 23.72
C TYR A 58 36.22 -18.69 24.23
N LYS A 59 36.43 -17.73 23.34
CA LYS A 59 36.83 -16.35 23.70
C LYS A 59 35.60 -15.45 23.93
N ILE A 60 34.49 -15.71 23.20
CA ILE A 60 33.27 -14.94 23.29
C ILE A 60 32.08 -15.90 23.48
N VAL A 61 31.27 -15.65 24.50
CA VAL A 61 30.11 -16.48 24.85
C VAL A 61 28.86 -15.60 24.88
N PHE A 62 27.96 -15.84 23.96
CA PHE A 62 26.64 -15.18 23.92
C PHE A 62 25.67 -15.94 24.83
N VAL A 63 24.93 -15.20 25.65
CA VAL A 63 23.95 -15.78 26.57
C VAL A 63 22.67 -14.99 26.58
N THR A 64 21.53 -15.68 26.78
CA THR A 64 20.25 -14.99 27.00
C THR A 64 20.17 -14.43 28.42
N PRO A 65 19.43 -13.33 28.65
CA PRO A 65 19.25 -12.75 30.00
C PRO A 65 18.55 -13.74 30.92
N GLU A 66 17.69 -14.62 30.43
CA GLU A 66 17.01 -15.67 31.21
C GLU A 66 17.98 -16.70 31.77
N LYS A 67 19.07 -17.00 31.06
CA LYS A 67 20.12 -17.92 31.53
C LYS A 67 20.86 -17.36 32.78
N ILE A 68 20.88 -16.02 32.93
CA ILE A 68 21.54 -15.30 34.01
C ILE A 68 20.58 -14.97 35.18
N SER A 69 19.29 -14.71 34.88
CA SER A 69 18.33 -14.20 35.87
C SER A 69 17.68 -15.31 36.70
N PHE A 70 17.71 -15.13 38.05
CA PHE A 70 17.47 -16.15 39.08
C PHE A 70 16.08 -16.20 39.70
N VAL A 71 15.08 -15.45 39.33
CA VAL A 71 13.84 -15.34 40.12
C VAL A 71 12.66 -15.95 39.39
N SER A 72 12.03 -16.99 39.98
CA SER A 72 10.67 -17.40 39.71
C SER A 72 9.69 -16.27 40.04
N ASP A 73 8.74 -15.96 39.18
CA ASP A 73 7.73 -14.89 39.35
C ASP A 73 6.76 -15.16 40.54
N ASP A 74 6.76 -16.35 41.14
CA ASP A 74 5.80 -16.79 42.16
C ASP A 74 6.37 -16.83 43.58
N GLY A 75 7.25 -15.96 43.99
CA GLY A 75 7.61 -15.81 45.40
C GLY A 75 7.89 -17.10 46.22
N GLY A 76 7.85 -18.24 45.54
CA GLY A 76 8.08 -19.58 46.08
C GLY A 76 9.53 -20.04 45.83
N PHE A 77 10.16 -20.51 46.84
CA PHE A 77 11.44 -21.25 46.81
C PHE A 77 11.26 -22.56 46.01
N GLY A 78 11.07 -22.44 44.67
CA GLY A 78 10.95 -23.56 43.73
C GLY A 78 12.21 -23.67 42.88
N SER A 79 13.03 -24.61 43.17
CA SER A 79 14.29 -25.01 42.57
C SER A 79 14.27 -25.10 41.04
N SER A 80 14.74 -24.07 40.35
CA SER A 80 15.44 -24.30 39.07
C SER A 80 16.95 -24.35 39.38
N SER A 81 17.39 -25.54 39.72
CA SER A 81 18.80 -25.85 40.11
C SER A 81 19.82 -25.47 39.03
N SER A 82 19.40 -25.37 37.75
CA SER A 82 20.32 -25.11 36.65
C SER A 82 20.87 -23.68 36.58
N SER A 83 20.06 -22.65 36.90
CA SER A 83 20.52 -21.24 36.82
C SER A 83 21.45 -20.88 37.96
N SER A 84 21.24 -21.43 39.16
CA SER A 84 22.15 -21.23 40.27
C SER A 84 23.51 -21.89 39.99
N VAL A 85 23.52 -23.05 39.36
CA VAL A 85 24.74 -23.76 38.97
C VAL A 85 25.53 -22.97 37.90
N PHE A 86 24.86 -22.40 36.93
CA PHE A 86 25.51 -21.59 35.89
C PHE A 86 26.26 -20.37 36.51
N MET A 87 25.63 -19.65 37.39
CA MET A 87 26.27 -18.51 38.05
C MET A 87 27.43 -18.94 38.98
N GLN A 88 27.29 -20.02 39.74
CA GLN A 88 28.40 -20.58 40.55
C GLN A 88 29.61 -20.93 39.70
N ARG A 89 29.37 -21.53 38.53
CA ARG A 89 30.44 -21.83 37.57
C ARG A 89 31.08 -20.54 37.01
N LEU A 90 30.29 -19.48 36.74
CA LEU A 90 30.84 -18.18 36.32
C LEU A 90 31.70 -17.55 37.46
N GLN A 91 31.27 -17.67 38.73
CA GLN A 91 32.06 -17.22 39.86
C GLN A 91 33.39 -17.99 39.96
N SER A 92 33.39 -19.29 39.68
CA SER A 92 34.62 -20.11 39.62
C SER A 92 35.57 -19.63 38.51
N LEU A 93 35.04 -19.35 37.31
CA LEU A 93 35.83 -18.78 36.20
C LEU A 93 36.39 -17.39 36.52
N LYS A 94 35.61 -16.56 37.24
CA LYS A 94 36.09 -15.27 37.73
C LYS A 94 37.24 -15.44 38.71
N ALA A 95 37.10 -16.36 39.67
CA ALA A 95 38.18 -16.64 40.66
C ALA A 95 39.49 -17.08 39.94
N MET A 96 39.40 -17.71 38.79
CA MET A 96 40.54 -18.08 37.95
C MET A 96 40.99 -16.94 36.99
N ASN A 97 40.44 -15.73 37.11
CA ASN A 97 40.71 -14.58 36.23
C ASN A 97 40.44 -14.90 34.71
N LYS A 98 39.52 -15.80 34.41
CA LYS A 98 39.20 -16.19 33.05
C LYS A 98 38.12 -15.32 32.39
N ILE A 99 37.36 -14.48 33.13
CA ILE A 99 36.37 -13.55 32.58
C ILE A 99 36.96 -12.14 32.59
N GLY A 100 37.08 -11.54 31.42
CA GLY A 100 37.66 -10.20 31.23
C GLY A 100 36.63 -9.10 31.00
N LEU A 101 35.42 -9.44 30.51
CA LEU A 101 34.39 -8.46 30.19
C LEU A 101 32.99 -9.09 30.23
N ILE A 102 32.03 -8.32 30.68
CA ILE A 102 30.59 -8.58 30.47
C ILE A 102 30.03 -7.47 29.60
N ALA A 103 29.56 -7.81 28.41
CA ALA A 103 28.88 -6.89 27.51
C ALA A 103 27.37 -7.14 27.57
N ILE A 104 26.57 -6.09 27.65
CA ILE A 104 25.11 -6.14 27.63
C ILE A 104 24.64 -5.43 26.37
N ASP A 105 24.25 -6.20 25.41
CA ASP A 105 23.72 -5.71 24.11
C ASP A 105 22.26 -5.29 24.27
N GLU A 106 21.81 -4.32 23.47
CA GLU A 106 20.47 -3.72 23.54
C GLU A 106 20.09 -3.28 24.98
N ALA A 107 21.04 -2.64 25.66
CA ALA A 107 20.91 -2.28 27.08
C ALA A 107 19.70 -1.36 27.36
N HIS A 108 19.10 -0.73 26.36
CA HIS A 108 17.85 0.02 26.50
C HIS A 108 16.68 -0.85 27.02
N CYS A 109 16.74 -2.17 26.82
CA CYS A 109 15.77 -3.12 27.37
C CYS A 109 15.76 -3.16 28.94
N ILE A 110 16.78 -2.61 29.60
CA ILE A 110 16.83 -2.48 31.04
C ILE A 110 15.85 -1.44 31.57
N SER A 111 15.69 -0.35 30.83
CA SER A 111 14.95 0.81 31.27
C SER A 111 13.44 0.64 31.02
N GLN A 112 12.64 0.93 32.04
CA GLN A 112 11.18 1.02 31.90
C GLN A 112 10.73 2.17 30.96
N TRP A 113 11.63 3.12 30.73
CA TRP A 113 11.47 4.23 29.79
C TRP A 113 11.94 3.88 28.36
N GLY A 114 12.59 2.71 28.19
CA GLY A 114 12.98 2.17 26.90
C GLY A 114 11.78 1.63 26.11
N HIS A 115 11.89 1.64 24.80
CA HIS A 115 10.81 1.20 23.89
C HIS A 115 10.55 -0.32 23.88
N ASP A 116 11.51 -1.13 24.37
CA ASP A 116 11.42 -2.61 24.45
C ASP A 116 11.86 -3.10 25.84
N PHE A 117 11.18 -2.61 26.90
CA PHE A 117 11.47 -3.01 28.26
C PHE A 117 11.26 -4.51 28.48
N ARG A 118 12.27 -5.16 29.10
CA ARG A 118 12.23 -6.60 29.47
C ARG A 118 12.57 -6.81 30.92
N VAL A 119 11.69 -7.49 31.63
CA VAL A 119 11.89 -7.78 33.06
C VAL A 119 13.18 -8.59 33.32
N SER A 120 13.52 -9.51 32.42
CA SER A 120 14.78 -10.30 32.50
C SER A 120 16.02 -9.42 32.38
N TYR A 121 16.00 -8.34 31.62
CA TYR A 121 17.09 -7.38 31.52
C TYR A 121 17.27 -6.55 32.80
N LYS A 122 16.20 -6.14 33.46
CA LYS A 122 16.27 -5.42 34.74
C LYS A 122 16.95 -6.27 35.80
N LYS A 123 16.75 -7.60 35.76
CA LYS A 123 17.39 -8.54 36.70
C LYS A 123 18.91 -8.68 36.50
N LEU A 124 19.50 -8.20 35.41
CA LEU A 124 20.93 -8.24 35.14
C LEU A 124 21.76 -7.38 36.12
N ALA A 125 21.12 -6.51 36.91
CA ALA A 125 21.76 -5.82 38.01
C ALA A 125 22.52 -6.78 38.96
N VAL A 126 22.06 -8.04 39.07
CA VAL A 126 22.71 -9.09 39.90
C VAL A 126 24.14 -9.40 39.44
N LEU A 127 24.49 -9.18 38.17
CA LEU A 127 25.84 -9.42 37.66
C LEU A 127 26.90 -8.60 38.41
N ARG A 128 26.59 -7.35 38.76
CA ARG A 128 27.52 -6.50 39.50
C ARG A 128 27.78 -7.04 40.94
N ASP A 129 26.75 -7.58 41.58
CA ASP A 129 26.84 -8.11 42.93
C ASP A 129 27.52 -9.49 42.96
N GLN A 130 27.21 -10.36 41.99
CA GLN A 130 27.73 -11.74 41.93
C GLN A 130 29.12 -11.84 41.26
N LEU A 131 29.48 -10.90 40.42
CA LEU A 131 30.75 -10.87 39.67
C LEU A 131 31.46 -9.51 39.87
N PRO A 132 31.76 -9.10 41.13
CA PRO A 132 32.37 -7.79 41.40
C PRO A 132 33.76 -7.70 40.75
N GLY A 133 34.11 -6.50 40.27
CA GLY A 133 35.43 -6.22 39.68
C GLY A 133 35.55 -6.54 38.21
N ILE A 134 34.59 -7.24 37.58
CA ILE A 134 34.61 -7.43 36.15
C ILE A 134 34.04 -6.16 35.45
N PRO A 135 34.73 -5.62 34.43
CA PRO A 135 34.19 -4.52 33.61
C PRO A 135 32.85 -4.89 32.98
N ILE A 136 31.88 -3.97 33.03
CA ILE A 136 30.59 -4.10 32.36
C ILE A 136 30.49 -3.03 31.25
N MET A 137 30.20 -3.44 30.05
CA MET A 137 29.94 -2.59 28.89
C MET A 137 28.47 -2.70 28.49
N ALA A 138 27.76 -1.59 28.53
CA ALA A 138 26.38 -1.52 28.06
C ALA A 138 26.35 -0.90 26.66
N LEU A 139 25.70 -1.58 25.70
CA LEU A 139 25.62 -1.19 24.31
C LEU A 139 24.16 -0.95 23.91
N THR A 140 23.90 0.16 23.26
CA THR A 140 22.57 0.46 22.69
C THR A 140 22.68 1.46 21.55
N ALA A 141 21.84 1.29 20.53
CA ALA A 141 21.76 2.21 19.39
C ALA A 141 20.80 3.40 19.66
N THR A 142 19.92 3.32 20.66
CA THR A 142 18.74 4.20 20.81
C THR A 142 18.50 4.60 22.26
N ALA A 143 19.45 5.30 22.88
CA ALA A 143 19.25 5.75 24.26
C ALA A 143 19.33 7.28 24.36
N VAL A 144 18.18 7.91 24.65
CA VAL A 144 18.12 9.30 25.12
C VAL A 144 18.72 9.41 26.51
N LYS A 145 19.08 10.63 26.95
CA LYS A 145 19.85 10.87 28.19
C LYS A 145 19.27 10.17 29.41
N HIS A 146 17.97 10.31 29.65
CA HIS A 146 17.33 9.69 30.84
C HIS A 146 17.36 8.14 30.81
N VAL A 147 17.33 7.51 29.62
CA VAL A 147 17.48 6.06 29.44
C VAL A 147 18.91 5.64 29.78
N ARG A 148 19.92 6.42 29.33
CA ARG A 148 21.34 6.16 29.68
C ARG A 148 21.60 6.26 31.20
N GLU A 149 21.00 7.25 31.83
CA GLU A 149 21.11 7.42 33.32
C GLU A 149 20.46 6.25 34.06
N ASP A 150 19.29 5.77 33.59
CA ASP A 150 18.59 4.62 34.18
C ASP A 150 19.39 3.31 33.97
N ILE A 151 19.98 3.09 32.79
CA ILE A 151 20.88 1.97 32.50
C ILE A 151 22.06 2.00 33.49
N SER A 152 22.73 3.16 33.64
CA SER A 152 23.90 3.31 34.50
C SER A 152 23.53 3.04 35.93
N LYS A 153 22.40 3.54 36.42
CA LYS A 153 21.90 3.33 37.79
C LYS A 153 21.53 1.87 38.03
N THR A 154 20.79 1.25 37.12
CA THR A 154 20.30 -0.13 37.26
C THR A 154 21.47 -1.12 37.27
N LEU A 155 22.43 -0.96 36.35
CA LEU A 155 23.63 -1.82 36.28
C LEU A 155 24.68 -1.45 37.33
N LYS A 156 24.44 -0.47 38.19
CA LYS A 156 25.38 0.01 39.22
C LYS A 156 26.76 0.33 38.61
N LEU A 157 26.78 1.04 37.46
CA LEU A 157 28.04 1.42 36.83
C LEU A 157 28.69 2.55 37.62
N SER A 158 29.90 2.33 38.12
CA SER A 158 30.67 3.32 38.82
C SER A 158 31.50 4.15 37.84
N ASN A 159 31.21 5.46 37.78
CA ASN A 159 31.92 6.41 36.94
C ASN A 159 32.13 5.92 35.49
N PRO A 160 31.04 5.56 34.76
CA PRO A 160 31.16 4.95 33.45
C PRO A 160 31.73 5.93 32.44
N TYR A 161 32.61 5.45 31.55
CA TYR A 161 32.96 6.15 30.32
C TYR A 161 31.79 6.05 29.33
N ILE A 162 31.24 7.18 28.89
CA ILE A 162 30.14 7.24 27.96
C ILE A 162 30.68 7.66 26.59
N ALA A 163 30.70 6.72 25.65
CA ALA A 163 31.00 6.96 24.24
C ALA A 163 29.69 7.10 23.47
N THR A 164 29.52 8.19 22.78
CA THR A 164 28.35 8.45 21.92
C THR A 164 28.82 8.80 20.52
N ASN A 165 28.24 8.13 19.54
CA ASN A 165 28.33 8.53 18.13
C ASN A 165 27.07 9.28 17.74
N SER A 166 27.18 10.12 16.71
CA SER A 166 26.02 10.82 16.17
C SER A 166 24.99 9.80 15.66
N VAL A 167 23.71 10.07 15.96
CA VAL A 167 22.59 9.32 15.39
C VAL A 167 22.27 9.80 13.95
N ASP A 168 23.01 10.74 13.41
CA ASP A 168 22.78 11.26 12.07
C ASP A 168 23.13 10.27 10.97
N ARG A 169 22.20 10.11 10.03
CA ARG A 169 22.33 9.22 8.88
C ARG A 169 22.12 10.00 7.57
N PRO A 170 23.17 10.71 7.10
CA PRO A 170 23.06 11.60 5.93
C PRO A 170 22.73 10.88 4.62
N ASN A 171 23.00 9.58 4.54
CA ASN A 171 22.72 8.75 3.38
C ASN A 171 21.26 8.30 3.28
N LEU A 172 20.41 8.55 4.29
CA LEU A 172 19.00 8.17 4.25
C LEU A 172 18.13 9.31 3.69
N ARG A 173 17.37 9.00 2.65
CA ARG A 173 16.33 9.87 2.08
C ARG A 173 15.00 9.52 2.73
N ILE A 174 14.54 10.37 3.64
CA ILE A 174 13.38 10.09 4.49
C ILE A 174 12.14 10.75 3.93
N GLN A 175 11.04 10.00 3.84
CA GLN A 175 9.75 10.44 3.31
C GLN A 175 8.60 9.92 4.18
N CYS A 176 7.54 10.73 4.33
CA CYS A 176 6.31 10.33 5.01
C CYS A 176 5.09 10.66 4.14
N HIS A 177 4.23 9.67 3.89
CA HIS A 177 3.04 9.80 3.05
C HIS A 177 1.80 9.27 3.78
N ARG A 178 0.67 9.93 3.59
CA ARG A 178 -0.61 9.36 4.05
C ARG A 178 -1.01 8.19 3.15
N LYS A 179 -1.49 7.10 3.77
CA LYS A 179 -2.13 5.99 3.05
C LYS A 179 -3.34 6.51 2.27
N VAL A 180 -3.49 6.03 1.06
CA VAL A 180 -4.61 6.37 0.17
C VAL A 180 -5.60 5.22 0.13
N ASP A 181 -5.30 4.21 -0.63
CA ASP A 181 -5.95 2.92 -0.75
C ASP A 181 -4.90 1.86 -1.02
N PHE A 182 -5.28 0.60 -0.84
CA PHE A 182 -4.31 -0.50 -0.96
C PHE A 182 -3.64 -0.57 -2.34
N SER A 183 -4.35 -0.29 -3.41
CA SER A 183 -3.81 -0.36 -4.78
C SER A 183 -2.80 0.78 -5.04
N SER A 184 -3.14 2.00 -4.62
CA SER A 184 -2.26 3.16 -4.74
C SER A 184 -1.00 3.00 -3.89
N ASP A 185 -1.17 2.54 -2.64
CA ASP A 185 -0.06 2.28 -1.72
C ASP A 185 0.85 1.17 -2.27
N LEU A 186 0.29 0.09 -2.84
CA LEU A 186 1.05 -0.97 -3.51
C LEU A 186 1.84 -0.44 -4.71
N ASN A 187 1.23 0.39 -5.56
CA ASN A 187 1.92 1.00 -6.70
C ASN A 187 3.07 1.89 -6.24
N TYR A 188 2.87 2.67 -5.16
CA TYR A 188 3.94 3.46 -4.56
C TYR A 188 5.08 2.56 -4.07
N ILE A 189 4.79 1.50 -3.32
CA ILE A 189 5.79 0.53 -2.83
C ILE A 189 6.59 -0.05 -3.99
N VAL A 190 5.92 -0.54 -5.03
CA VAL A 190 6.58 -1.08 -6.23
C VAL A 190 7.48 -0.04 -6.87
N SER A 191 7.05 1.21 -6.98
CA SER A 191 7.88 2.30 -7.53
C SER A 191 9.15 2.55 -6.72
N GLN A 192 9.07 2.48 -5.39
CA GLN A 192 10.23 2.71 -4.50
C GLN A 192 11.26 1.60 -4.59
N ILE A 193 10.84 0.33 -4.63
CA ILE A 193 11.75 -0.81 -4.73
C ILE A 193 12.39 -0.96 -6.12
N THR A 194 11.76 -0.38 -7.16
CA THR A 194 12.29 -0.39 -8.54
C THR A 194 13.16 0.83 -8.83
N ALA A 195 12.84 2.00 -8.26
CA ALA A 195 13.51 3.28 -8.56
C ALA A 195 14.97 3.32 -8.09
N ALA A 196 15.30 2.64 -7.01
CA ALA A 196 16.65 2.60 -6.48
C ALA A 196 17.61 1.84 -7.44
N ALA A 197 17.14 0.75 -8.05
CA ALA A 197 17.89 0.00 -9.07
C ALA A 197 18.28 0.87 -10.28
N SER A 198 17.37 1.78 -10.69
CA SER A 198 17.62 2.67 -11.85
C SER A 198 18.67 3.76 -11.60
N ILE A 199 18.90 4.14 -10.33
CA ILE A 199 19.91 5.16 -9.97
C ILE A 199 21.33 4.57 -10.01
N GLN A 200 21.52 3.34 -9.58
CA GLN A 200 22.82 2.66 -9.63
C GLN A 200 23.24 2.33 -11.07
N GLU A 201 22.29 1.93 -11.92
CA GLU A 201 22.58 1.67 -13.34
C GLU A 201 23.06 2.92 -14.08
N LYS A 202 22.50 4.09 -13.82
CA LYS A 202 22.96 5.36 -14.43
C LYS A 202 24.37 5.76 -14.01
N GLN A 203 24.81 5.37 -12.83
CA GLN A 203 26.18 5.62 -12.35
C GLN A 203 27.20 4.58 -12.88
N GLN A 204 26.77 3.33 -13.14
CA GLN A 204 27.63 2.27 -13.69
C GLN A 204 27.70 2.26 -15.22
N HIS A 205 26.67 2.79 -15.92
CA HIS A 205 26.62 2.83 -17.39
C HIS A 205 27.51 3.87 -18.06
N GLN A 206 28.19 4.73 -17.30
CA GLN A 206 29.25 5.55 -17.91
C GLN A 206 30.51 4.74 -18.29
N GLN A 207 30.59 3.45 -17.97
CA GLN A 207 31.78 2.63 -18.20
C GLN A 207 31.62 1.33 -18.99
N LYS A 208 30.43 0.88 -19.43
CA LYS A 208 30.29 -0.38 -20.22
C LYS A 208 29.18 -0.30 -21.28
N ARG A 209 29.50 -0.84 -22.50
CA ARG A 209 28.54 -1.00 -23.63
C ARG A 209 27.26 -1.69 -23.21
N ALA A 210 26.12 -1.03 -23.43
CA ALA A 210 24.81 -1.48 -23.03
C ALA A 210 24.23 -2.55 -23.97
N LEU A 211 23.64 -3.60 -23.40
CA LEU A 211 22.67 -4.47 -24.06
C LEU A 211 21.34 -3.70 -24.30
N PRO A 212 20.56 -4.04 -25.36
CA PRO A 212 19.32 -3.33 -25.64
C PRO A 212 18.33 -3.43 -24.46
N ALA A 213 17.75 -2.30 -24.07
CA ALA A 213 16.87 -2.13 -22.90
C ALA A 213 15.58 -2.99 -22.93
N SER A 214 15.26 -3.65 -24.05
CA SER A 214 14.06 -4.49 -24.22
C SER A 214 14.19 -5.92 -23.63
N LEU A 215 15.37 -6.34 -23.17
CA LEU A 215 15.64 -7.69 -22.65
C LEU A 215 16.10 -7.74 -21.18
N ALA A 216 16.31 -6.60 -20.54
CA ALA A 216 16.73 -6.58 -19.13
C ALA A 216 15.49 -6.77 -18.22
N LYS A 217 15.45 -7.87 -17.44
CA LYS A 217 14.48 -8.04 -16.37
C LYS A 217 14.61 -6.89 -15.37
N PRO A 218 13.49 -6.32 -14.86
CA PRO A 218 13.55 -5.28 -13.85
C PRO A 218 14.36 -5.78 -12.64
N LYS A 219 15.39 -5.04 -12.25
CA LYS A 219 16.24 -5.36 -11.12
C LYS A 219 15.64 -4.70 -9.88
N TYR A 220 15.40 -5.49 -8.84
CA TYR A 220 14.89 -5.00 -7.57
C TYR A 220 16.03 -4.90 -6.56
N ASP A 221 16.01 -3.86 -5.73
CA ASP A 221 16.99 -3.67 -4.66
C ASP A 221 16.57 -4.39 -3.39
N SER A 222 17.55 -4.76 -2.55
CA SER A 222 17.31 -5.33 -1.23
C SER A 222 16.44 -4.38 -0.41
N SER A 223 15.23 -4.81 -0.04
CA SER A 223 14.21 -3.97 0.57
C SER A 223 13.50 -4.67 1.73
N ILE A 224 13.21 -3.93 2.79
CA ILE A 224 12.44 -4.41 3.94
C ILE A 224 11.14 -3.59 4.04
N ILE A 225 10.00 -4.27 4.14
CA ILE A 225 8.69 -3.63 4.29
C ILE A 225 8.07 -4.08 5.60
N TYR A 226 7.95 -3.15 6.54
CA TYR A 226 7.33 -3.40 7.84
C TYR A 226 5.83 -3.20 7.80
N CYS A 227 5.08 -4.18 8.30
CA CYS A 227 3.64 -4.13 8.50
C CYS A 227 3.30 -4.29 9.98
N ALA A 228 2.20 -3.67 10.40
CA ALA A 228 1.80 -3.70 11.81
C ALA A 228 1.21 -5.05 12.26
N THR A 229 0.59 -5.80 11.34
CA THR A 229 -0.11 -7.06 11.63
C THR A 229 0.30 -8.17 10.69
N ILE A 230 0.15 -9.42 11.14
CA ILE A 230 0.40 -10.62 10.31
C ILE A 230 -0.52 -10.63 9.08
N ALA A 231 -1.78 -10.24 9.24
CA ALA A 231 -2.73 -10.19 8.13
C ALA A 231 -2.29 -9.21 7.02
N GLU A 232 -1.74 -8.04 7.41
CA GLU A 232 -1.16 -7.10 6.45
C GLU A 232 0.09 -7.66 5.77
N VAL A 233 0.97 -8.36 6.51
CA VAL A 233 2.14 -9.03 5.94
C VAL A 233 1.72 -10.00 4.85
N VAL A 234 0.79 -10.91 5.17
CA VAL A 234 0.31 -11.92 4.20
C VAL A 234 -0.32 -11.25 2.97
N LYS A 235 -1.23 -10.28 3.19
CA LYS A 235 -1.91 -9.56 2.10
C LYS A 235 -0.93 -8.84 1.17
N LEU A 236 0.02 -8.12 1.76
CA LEU A 236 1.00 -7.35 0.99
C LEU A 236 2.01 -8.26 0.28
N THR A 237 2.47 -9.33 0.93
CA THR A 237 3.35 -10.34 0.31
C THR A 237 2.73 -10.91 -0.95
N VAL A 238 1.49 -11.42 -0.87
CA VAL A 238 0.78 -11.98 -2.02
C VAL A 238 0.65 -10.96 -3.15
N ALA A 239 0.27 -9.72 -2.82
CA ALA A 239 0.12 -8.66 -3.82
C ALA A 239 1.46 -8.29 -4.50
N LEU A 240 2.57 -8.24 -3.75
CA LEU A 240 3.90 -7.98 -4.30
C LEU A 240 4.41 -9.15 -5.14
N GLN A 241 4.23 -10.39 -4.70
CA GLN A 241 4.60 -11.59 -5.45
C GLN A 241 3.94 -11.62 -6.84
N HIS A 242 2.69 -11.16 -6.96
CA HIS A 242 2.02 -10.99 -8.25
C HIS A 242 2.65 -9.93 -9.14
N ARG A 243 3.23 -8.89 -8.55
CA ARG A 243 3.77 -7.74 -9.29
C ARG A 243 5.22 -7.92 -9.71
N ILE A 244 6.03 -8.54 -8.85
CA ILE A 244 7.49 -8.59 -9.03
C ILE A 244 8.07 -10.01 -9.04
N GLY A 245 7.22 -11.03 -8.96
CA GLY A 245 7.61 -12.45 -8.96
C GLY A 245 7.70 -13.05 -7.57
N LEU A 246 7.33 -14.32 -7.49
CA LEU A 246 7.31 -15.09 -6.24
C LEU A 246 8.71 -15.20 -5.61
N GLU A 247 9.71 -15.41 -6.44
CA GLU A 247 11.12 -15.58 -6.07
C GLU A 247 11.74 -14.34 -5.41
N ASN A 248 11.17 -13.16 -5.70
CA ASN A 248 11.73 -11.91 -5.21
C ASN A 248 11.20 -11.48 -3.85
N VAL A 249 10.11 -12.09 -3.35
CA VAL A 249 9.41 -11.64 -2.14
C VAL A 249 9.25 -12.76 -1.13
N ALA A 250 9.84 -12.59 0.05
CA ALA A 250 9.61 -13.45 1.21
C ALA A 250 8.75 -12.72 2.26
N MET A 251 8.07 -13.51 3.12
CA MET A 251 7.42 -12.96 4.31
C MET A 251 8.13 -13.43 5.58
N TYR A 252 7.98 -12.60 6.67
CA TYR A 252 8.54 -12.95 7.96
C TYR A 252 7.65 -12.42 9.11
N HIS A 253 7.20 -13.32 10.00
CA HIS A 253 6.47 -12.93 11.21
C HIS A 253 6.61 -13.97 12.33
N GLY A 254 6.31 -13.57 13.56
CA GLY A 254 6.56 -14.38 14.75
C GLY A 254 5.80 -15.72 14.83
N SER A 255 4.66 -15.85 14.12
CA SER A 255 3.87 -17.10 14.09
C SER A 255 4.35 -18.11 13.04
N MET A 256 5.39 -17.83 12.26
CA MET A 256 6.01 -18.80 11.35
C MET A 256 6.82 -19.82 12.16
N THR A 257 7.01 -21.03 11.59
CA THR A 257 7.88 -22.03 12.20
C THR A 257 9.32 -21.51 12.29
N PRO A 258 10.15 -21.98 13.24
CA PRO A 258 11.54 -21.59 13.31
C PRO A 258 12.30 -21.80 11.99
N GLN A 259 12.00 -22.91 11.30
CA GLN A 259 12.63 -23.25 10.02
C GLN A 259 12.22 -22.27 8.91
N ASP A 260 10.92 -21.99 8.74
CA ASP A 260 10.45 -21.03 7.72
C ASP A 260 11.03 -19.62 7.95
N ARG A 261 11.21 -19.22 9.23
CA ARG A 261 11.86 -17.94 9.57
C ARG A 261 13.33 -17.94 9.21
N HIS A 262 14.03 -19.03 9.50
CA HIS A 262 15.45 -19.19 9.15
C HIS A 262 15.64 -19.14 7.64
N ASP A 263 14.84 -19.88 6.88
CA ASP A 263 14.93 -19.94 5.41
C ASP A 263 14.65 -18.56 4.78
N ALA A 264 13.59 -17.87 5.22
CA ALA A 264 13.29 -16.52 4.74
C ALA A 264 14.43 -15.53 5.04
N HIS A 265 15.05 -15.64 6.22
CA HIS A 265 16.19 -14.82 6.62
C HIS A 265 17.42 -15.11 5.74
N MET A 266 17.78 -16.37 5.56
CA MET A 266 18.94 -16.78 4.76
C MET A 266 18.79 -16.40 3.28
N HIS A 267 17.61 -16.60 2.67
CA HIS A 267 17.35 -16.18 1.29
C HIS A 267 17.46 -14.66 1.11
N PHE A 268 17.09 -13.88 2.12
CA PHE A 268 17.28 -12.43 2.08
C PHE A 268 18.76 -12.03 2.22
N LEU A 269 19.48 -12.64 3.15
CA LEU A 269 20.92 -12.38 3.34
C LEU A 269 21.74 -12.76 2.09
N SER A 270 21.49 -13.93 1.50
CA SER A 270 22.11 -14.40 0.25
C SER A 270 21.71 -13.60 -1.00
N SER A 271 20.72 -12.70 -0.88
CA SER A 271 20.15 -11.97 -2.01
C SER A 271 19.40 -12.83 -3.05
N GLU A 272 19.05 -14.06 -2.73
CA GLU A 272 18.14 -14.89 -3.51
C GLU A 272 16.74 -14.27 -3.55
N CYS A 273 16.28 -13.71 -2.43
CA CYS A 273 15.10 -12.89 -2.32
C CYS A 273 15.51 -11.42 -2.14
N LYS A 274 14.81 -10.50 -2.82
CA LYS A 274 15.13 -9.06 -2.79
C LYS A 274 14.28 -8.27 -1.82
N VAL A 275 13.06 -8.71 -1.55
CA VAL A 275 12.10 -7.98 -0.73
C VAL A 275 11.59 -8.87 0.39
N VAL A 276 11.68 -8.39 1.63
CA VAL A 276 11.04 -9.03 2.78
C VAL A 276 9.89 -8.17 3.28
N VAL A 277 8.71 -8.77 3.37
CA VAL A 277 7.54 -8.16 4.04
C VAL A 277 7.42 -8.77 5.42
N ALA A 278 7.50 -7.95 6.46
CA ALA A 278 7.62 -8.48 7.81
C ALA A 278 6.86 -7.67 8.86
N THR A 279 6.59 -8.30 10.00
CA THR A 279 6.29 -7.60 11.25
C THR A 279 7.60 -7.14 11.91
N THR A 280 7.50 -6.42 13.04
CA THR A 280 8.64 -6.03 13.88
C THR A 280 9.49 -7.22 14.35
N ALA A 281 8.99 -8.46 14.23
CA ALA A 281 9.77 -9.68 14.50
C ALA A 281 10.99 -9.83 13.57
N PHE A 282 10.96 -9.24 12.37
CA PHE A 282 12.10 -9.14 11.46
C PHE A 282 12.87 -7.85 11.78
N GLY A 283 13.49 -7.83 12.90
CA GLY A 283 14.08 -6.59 13.41
C GLY A 283 15.47 -6.79 13.95
N MET A 284 15.58 -7.22 15.17
CA MET A 284 16.87 -7.36 15.87
C MET A 284 17.71 -8.47 15.21
N GLY A 285 18.95 -8.18 14.87
CA GLY A 285 19.91 -9.16 14.36
C GLY A 285 20.14 -9.20 12.86
N ILE A 286 19.43 -8.44 12.06
CA ILE A 286 19.69 -8.44 10.60
C ILE A 286 20.91 -7.57 10.31
N ASP A 287 21.98 -8.19 9.82
CA ASP A 287 23.18 -7.51 9.37
C ASP A 287 23.40 -7.69 7.87
N LYS A 288 22.61 -6.97 7.08
CA LYS A 288 22.74 -6.85 5.63
C LYS A 288 23.09 -5.40 5.30
N ALA A 289 24.31 -5.18 4.80
CA ALA A 289 24.83 -3.85 4.55
C ALA A 289 24.12 -3.12 3.40
N ASP A 290 23.68 -3.87 2.39
CA ASP A 290 23.17 -3.36 1.11
C ASP A 290 21.64 -3.23 1.03
N VAL A 291 20.94 -3.07 2.15
CA VAL A 291 19.51 -2.74 2.14
C VAL A 291 19.31 -1.32 1.62
N ARG A 292 18.66 -1.19 0.45
CA ARG A 292 18.48 0.11 -0.23
C ARG A 292 17.17 0.79 0.12
N THR A 293 16.15 0.04 0.52
CA THR A 293 14.82 0.60 0.78
C THR A 293 14.21 0.00 2.04
N VAL A 294 13.73 0.86 2.95
CA VAL A 294 12.92 0.47 4.09
C VAL A 294 11.59 1.20 4.01
N ILE A 295 10.50 0.44 4.03
CA ILE A 295 9.14 1.00 3.95
C ILE A 295 8.33 0.54 5.16
N HIS A 296 7.62 1.47 5.79
CA HIS A 296 6.61 1.16 6.80
C HIS A 296 5.22 1.24 6.17
N MET A 297 4.52 0.12 6.09
CA MET A 297 3.10 0.06 5.72
C MET A 297 2.25 0.18 7.00
N GLY A 298 2.23 1.35 7.57
CA GLY A 298 1.70 1.69 8.90
C GLY A 298 2.77 2.23 9.81
N ALA A 299 2.41 3.20 10.67
CA ALA A 299 3.36 3.77 11.62
C ALA A 299 3.79 2.72 12.66
N PRO A 300 5.09 2.67 13.02
CA PRO A 300 5.56 1.93 14.20
C PRO A 300 5.05 2.58 15.48
N LYS A 301 5.32 1.93 16.62
CA LYS A 301 4.77 2.33 17.91
C LYS A 301 5.40 3.62 18.48
N THR A 302 6.72 3.76 18.32
CA THR A 302 7.48 4.89 18.88
C THR A 302 8.51 5.43 17.88
N MET A 303 9.06 6.61 18.18
CA MET A 303 10.12 7.22 17.38
C MET A 303 11.41 6.39 17.42
N GLU A 304 11.71 5.80 18.56
CA GLU A 304 12.89 4.96 18.76
C GLU A 304 12.80 3.68 17.92
N GLU A 305 11.64 3.03 17.92
CA GLU A 305 11.37 1.87 17.08
C GLU A 305 11.47 2.22 15.59
N TYR A 306 10.88 3.35 15.20
CA TYR A 306 11.02 3.88 13.84
C TYR A 306 12.48 4.07 13.44
N TYR A 307 13.26 4.76 14.30
CA TYR A 307 14.66 5.02 14.03
C TYR A 307 15.48 3.72 13.94
N GLN A 308 15.25 2.76 14.84
CA GLN A 308 15.93 1.46 14.81
C GLN A 308 15.63 0.69 13.49
N GLN A 309 14.38 0.74 13.02
CA GLN A 309 13.97 0.04 11.80
C GLN A 309 14.54 0.71 10.55
N ILE A 310 14.49 2.03 10.45
CA ILE A 310 15.09 2.75 9.30
C ILE A 310 16.62 2.66 9.28
N GLY A 311 17.24 2.48 10.44
CA GLY A 311 18.69 2.29 10.61
C GLY A 311 19.24 1.05 9.90
N ARG A 312 18.37 0.13 9.45
CA ARG A 312 18.75 -1.05 8.66
C ARG A 312 19.12 -0.70 7.23
N ALA A 313 18.62 0.42 6.71
CA ALA A 313 18.95 0.87 5.37
C ALA A 313 20.35 1.48 5.30
N GLY A 314 21.10 1.18 4.25
CA GLY A 314 22.34 1.86 3.90
C GLY A 314 23.43 1.77 4.98
N ARG A 315 23.66 0.61 5.60
CA ARG A 315 24.74 0.43 6.57
C ARG A 315 26.13 0.61 5.95
N ASP A 316 26.23 0.39 4.66
CA ASP A 316 27.43 0.62 3.85
C ASP A 316 27.67 2.10 3.50
N GLY A 317 26.84 3.03 4.00
CA GLY A 317 26.94 4.47 3.72
C GLY A 317 26.37 4.91 2.37
N ILE A 318 25.90 3.98 1.52
CA ILE A 318 25.31 4.30 0.22
C ILE A 318 23.90 4.88 0.40
N ALA A 319 23.53 5.84 -0.46
CA ALA A 319 22.22 6.47 -0.45
C ALA A 319 21.08 5.43 -0.49
N SER A 320 20.17 5.55 0.45
CA SER A 320 19.06 4.60 0.65
C SER A 320 17.75 5.34 0.94
N ASN A 321 16.63 4.74 0.52
CA ASN A 321 15.31 5.34 0.66
C ASN A 321 14.59 4.79 1.89
N VAL A 322 13.93 5.68 2.62
CA VAL A 322 13.10 5.34 3.77
C VAL A 322 11.75 6.00 3.62
N SER A 323 10.68 5.22 3.66
CA SER A 323 9.32 5.72 3.49
C SER A 323 8.39 5.21 4.59
N MET A 324 7.55 6.10 5.14
CA MET A 324 6.47 5.73 6.06
C MET A 324 5.13 6.05 5.39
N LEU A 325 4.32 5.01 5.14
CA LEU A 325 2.93 5.12 4.74
C LEU A 325 2.05 5.04 5.99
N PHE A 326 1.37 6.11 6.38
CA PHE A 326 0.66 6.19 7.64
C PHE A 326 -0.80 6.62 7.50
N SER A 327 -1.61 6.25 8.47
CA SER A 327 -2.96 6.75 8.71
C SER A 327 -3.13 7.15 10.17
N ASP A 328 -4.15 7.93 10.49
CA ASP A 328 -4.41 8.34 11.89
C ASP A 328 -4.71 7.12 12.78
N ASN A 329 -5.34 6.08 12.21
CA ASN A 329 -5.62 4.83 12.92
C ASN A 329 -4.36 4.06 13.32
N ASP A 330 -3.24 4.24 12.61
CA ASP A 330 -1.99 3.56 12.94
C ASP A 330 -1.44 4.00 14.30
N PHE A 331 -1.69 5.24 14.72
CA PHE A 331 -1.27 5.76 16.01
C PHE A 331 -2.28 5.46 17.11
N SER A 332 -3.58 5.61 16.84
CA SER A 332 -4.64 5.41 17.85
C SER A 332 -4.73 3.96 18.35
N LYS A 333 -4.38 2.96 17.53
CA LYS A 333 -4.38 1.55 17.95
C LYS A 333 -3.47 1.27 19.16
N PHE A 334 -2.37 2.01 19.31
CA PHE A 334 -1.41 1.80 20.40
C PHE A 334 -1.91 2.23 21.79
N SER A 335 -3.03 2.95 21.86
CA SER A 335 -3.74 3.24 23.12
C SER A 335 -4.73 2.13 23.50
N GLY A 336 -4.95 1.11 22.67
CA GLY A 336 -5.85 0.00 22.92
C GLY A 336 -5.31 -1.00 23.93
N ASP A 337 -6.22 -1.75 24.58
CA ASP A 337 -5.91 -2.68 25.67
C ASP A 337 -4.87 -3.75 25.30
N PHE A 338 -4.83 -4.18 24.05
CA PHE A 338 -3.84 -5.14 23.57
C PHE A 338 -2.38 -4.65 23.75
N TYR A 339 -2.14 -3.35 23.52
CA TYR A 339 -0.79 -2.75 23.63
C TYR A 339 -0.48 -2.15 25.00
N THR A 340 -1.47 -1.99 25.87
CA THR A 340 -1.36 -1.32 27.16
C THR A 340 -1.42 -2.28 28.35
N LYS A 341 -1.87 -3.52 28.11
CA LYS A 341 -2.01 -4.55 29.14
C LYS A 341 -0.65 -4.88 29.78
N GLY A 342 -0.57 -4.77 31.11
CA GLY A 342 0.64 -5.09 31.87
C GLY A 342 1.64 -3.94 32.02
N LEU A 343 1.38 -2.76 31.45
CA LEU A 343 2.22 -1.57 31.63
C LEU A 343 1.88 -0.85 32.94
N THR A 344 2.92 -0.29 33.59
CA THR A 344 2.70 0.67 34.67
C THR A 344 2.12 1.97 34.12
N LYS A 345 1.55 2.83 34.99
CA LYS A 345 1.00 4.13 34.56
C LYS A 345 2.06 5.01 33.91
N GLU A 346 3.27 5.01 34.49
CA GLU A 346 4.41 5.78 33.98
C GLU A 346 4.85 5.27 32.61
N SER A 347 5.03 3.95 32.45
CA SER A 347 5.42 3.32 31.17
C SER A 347 4.37 3.56 30.07
N LEU A 348 3.07 3.49 30.44
CA LEU A 348 1.97 3.81 29.53
C LEU A 348 2.03 5.27 29.06
N GLN A 349 2.23 6.22 29.99
CA GLN A 349 2.30 7.64 29.64
C GLN A 349 3.50 7.93 28.72
N THR A 350 4.65 7.33 29.01
CA THR A 350 5.86 7.47 28.19
C THR A 350 5.63 6.92 26.77
N GLN A 351 5.02 5.73 26.66
CA GLN A 351 4.67 5.15 25.36
C GLN A 351 3.72 6.04 24.56
N LEU A 352 2.65 6.55 25.20
CA LEU A 352 1.69 7.43 24.53
C LEU A 352 2.33 8.75 24.09
N ASN A 353 3.23 9.32 24.90
CA ASN A 353 3.99 10.52 24.56
C ASN A 353 4.92 10.27 23.35
N SER A 354 5.62 9.13 23.30
CA SER A 354 6.48 8.79 22.16
C SER A 354 5.67 8.52 20.89
N THR A 355 4.52 7.85 21.02
CA THR A 355 3.58 7.65 19.88
C THR A 355 3.06 8.98 19.34
N GLU A 356 2.72 9.94 20.23
CA GLU A 356 2.25 11.27 19.82
C GLU A 356 3.38 12.06 19.14
N LYS A 357 4.62 11.99 19.63
CA LYS A 357 5.78 12.59 18.96
C LYS A 357 5.98 12.02 17.56
N LEU A 358 5.85 10.70 17.38
CA LEU A 358 5.93 10.07 16.07
C LEU A 358 4.77 10.50 15.15
N LYS A 359 3.56 10.67 15.69
CA LYS A 359 2.42 11.21 14.94
C LYS A 359 2.72 12.62 14.46
N GLN A 360 3.20 13.51 15.34
CA GLN A 360 3.60 14.87 14.98
C GLN A 360 4.70 14.87 13.92
N TYR A 361 5.71 14.03 14.07
CA TYR A 361 6.76 13.83 13.06
C TYR A 361 6.18 13.41 11.69
N ALA A 362 5.25 12.46 11.67
CA ALA A 362 4.67 11.94 10.42
C ALA A 362 3.84 13.00 9.68
N ILE A 363 3.06 13.81 10.41
CA ILE A 363 2.18 14.82 9.84
C ILE A 363 2.88 16.15 9.55
N GLU A 364 4.09 16.36 10.07
CA GLU A 364 4.87 17.59 9.88
C GLU A 364 5.25 17.76 8.39
N ARG A 365 5.18 18.99 7.88
CA ARG A 365 5.41 19.27 6.48
C ARG A 365 6.43 20.36 6.19
N GLU A 366 6.82 21.12 7.20
CA GLU A 366 7.73 22.28 7.05
C GLU A 366 9.10 21.97 7.63
N LYS A 367 9.15 21.35 8.82
CA LYS A 367 10.39 21.02 9.49
C LYS A 367 11.13 19.86 8.83
N CYS A 368 12.43 19.95 8.80
CA CYS A 368 13.30 18.89 8.27
C CYS A 368 13.13 17.59 9.05
N ARG A 369 12.80 16.48 8.36
CA ARG A 369 12.63 15.13 8.96
C ARG A 369 13.87 14.71 9.75
N ARG A 370 15.05 14.88 9.16
CA ARG A 370 16.32 14.48 9.76
C ARG A 370 16.65 15.32 11.00
N ALA A 371 16.37 16.64 10.97
CA ALA A 371 16.53 17.49 12.15
C ALA A 371 15.60 17.06 13.30
N MET A 372 14.33 16.74 13.00
CA MET A 372 13.38 16.27 14.02
C MET A 372 13.81 14.95 14.67
N ILE A 373 14.44 14.03 13.94
CA ILE A 373 14.99 12.80 14.50
C ILE A 373 16.14 13.14 15.47
N LEU A 374 17.07 14.01 15.03
CA LEU A 374 18.22 14.42 15.87
C LEU A 374 17.74 15.12 17.14
N GLU A 375 16.80 16.06 17.03
CA GLU A 375 16.17 16.74 18.16
C GLU A 375 15.51 15.75 19.14
N HIS A 376 14.86 14.69 18.65
CA HIS A 376 14.27 13.66 19.50
C HIS A 376 15.33 12.93 20.34
N PHE A 377 16.50 12.68 19.75
CA PHE A 377 17.65 12.07 20.45
C PHE A 377 18.55 13.08 21.15
N GLU A 378 18.08 14.31 21.33
CA GLU A 378 18.79 15.40 22.01
C GLU A 378 20.13 15.79 21.35
N GLU A 379 20.22 15.60 20.02
CA GLU A 379 21.37 15.96 19.21
C GLU A 379 21.08 17.20 18.35
N THR A 380 22.02 18.14 18.35
CA THR A 380 21.90 19.38 17.51
C THR A 380 22.32 19.06 16.08
N PRO A 381 21.47 19.35 15.07
CA PRO A 381 21.81 19.10 13.66
C PRO A 381 23.01 19.94 13.21
N LEU A 382 24.10 19.31 12.77
CA LEU A 382 25.28 20.00 12.25
C LEU A 382 25.04 20.66 10.88
N PHE A 383 24.02 20.21 10.13
CA PHE A 383 23.63 20.75 8.83
C PHE A 383 22.64 21.93 8.92
N GLY A 384 22.37 22.43 10.14
CA GLY A 384 21.40 23.51 10.40
C GLY A 384 19.94 23.04 10.33
N SER A 385 19.04 23.89 9.87
CA SER A 385 17.59 23.62 9.88
C SER A 385 17.09 22.72 8.72
N GLN A 386 17.90 22.53 7.66
CA GLN A 386 17.48 21.81 6.44
C GLN A 386 18.55 20.84 5.93
N CYS A 387 18.26 19.55 5.86
CA CYS A 387 19.17 18.55 5.32
C CYS A 387 19.24 18.51 3.79
N GLY A 388 18.26 19.09 3.11
CA GLY A 388 18.18 19.17 1.65
C GLY A 388 17.75 17.87 0.94
N THR A 389 17.62 16.73 1.64
CA THR A 389 17.37 15.41 1.03
C THR A 389 16.06 14.76 1.46
N CYS A 390 15.44 15.16 2.57
CA CYS A 390 14.14 14.65 2.99
C CYS A 390 12.99 15.28 2.19
N ASP A 391 11.81 14.64 2.22
CA ASP A 391 10.61 15.10 1.52
C ASP A 391 10.25 16.57 1.82
N ASN A 392 10.29 16.99 3.10
CA ASN A 392 9.98 18.35 3.51
C ASN A 392 11.01 19.38 2.95
N CYS A 393 12.30 19.07 3.02
CA CYS A 393 13.33 19.94 2.47
C CYS A 393 13.25 20.07 0.94
N ILE A 394 12.99 18.95 0.25
CA ILE A 394 12.79 18.95 -1.21
C ILE A 394 11.55 19.77 -1.55
N ARG A 395 10.45 19.58 -0.81
CA ARG A 395 9.21 20.33 -0.99
C ARG A 395 9.44 21.84 -0.80
N CYS A 396 10.09 22.24 0.27
CA CYS A 396 10.40 23.66 0.53
C CYS A 396 11.27 24.30 -0.57
N LYS A 397 12.12 23.51 -1.25
CA LYS A 397 12.94 23.99 -2.39
C LYS A 397 12.18 24.05 -3.70
N THR A 398 11.23 23.14 -3.92
CA THR A 398 10.54 22.97 -5.22
C THR A 398 9.23 23.75 -5.31
N ILE A 399 8.60 24.04 -4.18
CA ILE A 399 7.33 24.77 -4.12
C ILE A 399 7.63 26.23 -3.79
N LYS A 400 7.05 27.15 -4.56
CA LYS A 400 7.14 28.59 -4.27
C LYS A 400 6.56 28.88 -2.88
N ALA A 401 7.06 29.87 -2.18
CA ALA A 401 6.61 30.22 -0.83
C ALA A 401 5.08 30.41 -0.76
N ASP A 402 4.50 31.05 -1.79
CA ASP A 402 3.05 31.26 -1.93
C ASP A 402 2.24 29.98 -2.12
N ASP A 403 2.87 28.89 -2.59
CA ASP A 403 2.24 27.57 -2.75
C ASP A 403 2.35 26.71 -1.48
N LEU A 404 3.17 27.08 -0.51
CA LEU A 404 3.28 26.37 0.77
C LEU A 404 2.12 26.68 1.70
N GLN A 405 1.67 27.94 1.71
CA GLN A 405 0.54 28.40 2.50
C GLN A 405 -0.41 29.20 1.60
N ARG A 406 -1.68 28.86 1.63
CA ARG A 406 -2.74 29.54 0.86
C ARG A 406 -3.92 29.87 1.75
N ASN A 407 -4.69 30.86 1.33
CA ASN A 407 -6.02 31.06 1.87
C ASN A 407 -6.94 29.94 1.39
N LEU A 408 -7.23 28.99 2.28
CA LEU A 408 -8.08 27.82 2.00
C LEU A 408 -9.48 27.94 2.63
N LEU A 409 -9.92 29.16 2.92
CA LEU A 409 -11.22 29.40 3.58
C LEU A 409 -12.39 28.70 2.84
N ASN A 410 -12.42 28.85 1.52
CA ASN A 410 -13.50 28.25 0.72
C ASN A 410 -13.46 26.72 0.74
N GLU A 411 -12.28 26.15 0.68
CA GLU A 411 -12.05 24.69 0.66
C GLU A 411 -12.36 24.03 2.01
N VAL A 412 -12.13 24.71 3.11
CA VAL A 412 -12.34 24.19 4.48
C VAL A 412 -13.70 24.51 5.06
N MET A 413 -14.39 25.53 4.56
CA MET A 413 -15.71 25.95 5.06
C MET A 413 -16.75 24.81 5.09
N PRO A 414 -16.82 23.87 4.11
CA PRO A 414 -17.71 22.72 4.20
C PRO A 414 -17.47 21.86 5.44
N VAL A 415 -16.22 21.71 5.87
CA VAL A 415 -15.83 20.95 7.08
C VAL A 415 -16.32 21.67 8.34
N LEU A 416 -16.06 22.97 8.44
CA LEU A 416 -16.46 23.78 9.58
C LEU A 416 -17.99 23.85 9.73
N LEU A 417 -18.72 24.01 8.63
CA LEU A 417 -20.19 23.99 8.62
C LEU A 417 -20.74 22.61 9.03
N THR A 418 -20.14 21.55 8.56
CA THR A 418 -20.55 20.19 8.96
C THR A 418 -20.38 19.97 10.47
N LEU A 419 -19.28 20.44 11.05
CA LEU A 419 -19.06 20.37 12.50
C LEU A 419 -20.00 21.29 13.28
N LYS A 420 -20.30 22.51 12.77
CA LYS A 420 -21.28 23.43 13.36
C LYS A 420 -22.66 22.79 13.46
N HIS A 421 -23.09 22.15 12.39
CA HIS A 421 -24.43 21.60 12.23
C HIS A 421 -24.57 20.13 12.65
N SER A 422 -23.51 19.54 13.20
CA SER A 422 -23.54 18.15 13.68
C SER A 422 -24.56 17.98 14.83
N ALA A 423 -25.49 17.04 14.68
CA ALA A 423 -26.48 16.69 15.68
C ALA A 423 -25.88 16.24 17.02
N LYS A 424 -24.63 15.70 17.00
CA LYS A 424 -23.93 15.22 18.19
C LYS A 424 -22.86 16.18 18.71
N GLY A 425 -22.68 17.35 18.08
CA GLY A 425 -21.62 18.30 18.42
C GLY A 425 -20.19 17.84 18.14
N SER A 426 -20.00 16.55 17.79
CA SER A 426 -18.71 15.97 17.39
C SER A 426 -18.90 14.81 16.42
N LEU A 427 -17.96 14.61 15.50
CA LEU A 427 -18.00 13.57 14.46
C LEU A 427 -16.67 12.82 14.39
N SER A 428 -16.72 11.53 14.07
CA SER A 428 -15.51 10.78 13.68
C SER A 428 -14.97 11.26 12.33
N THR A 429 -13.72 10.97 12.01
CA THR A 429 -13.12 11.31 10.70
C THR A 429 -13.99 10.81 9.54
N THR A 430 -14.47 9.56 9.62
CA THR A 430 -15.26 8.95 8.56
C THR A 430 -16.62 9.62 8.43
N ASP A 431 -17.36 9.80 9.55
CA ASP A 431 -18.67 10.42 9.53
C ASP A 431 -18.61 11.88 9.04
N LEU A 432 -17.55 12.61 9.43
CA LEU A 432 -17.33 13.99 9.00
C LEU A 432 -17.09 14.06 7.48
N VAL A 433 -16.16 13.27 6.97
CA VAL A 433 -15.82 13.27 5.55
C VAL A 433 -16.98 12.77 4.70
N ASP A 434 -17.68 11.73 5.11
CA ASP A 434 -18.85 11.22 4.40
C ASP A 434 -20.00 12.25 4.41
N ALA A 435 -20.20 12.97 5.52
CA ALA A 435 -21.20 14.04 5.59
C ALA A 435 -20.85 15.21 4.67
N VAL A 436 -19.58 15.64 4.61
CA VAL A 436 -19.11 16.67 3.67
C VAL A 436 -19.30 16.21 2.22
N LEU A 437 -18.98 14.98 1.90
CA LEU A 437 -19.10 14.42 0.53
C LEU A 437 -20.53 14.10 0.12
N GLY A 438 -21.50 14.13 1.05
CA GLY A 438 -22.91 13.83 0.78
C GLY A 438 -23.23 12.35 0.72
N LYS A 439 -22.37 11.49 1.26
CA LYS A 439 -22.63 10.05 1.37
C LYS A 439 -23.57 9.78 2.53
N ASN A 440 -24.60 8.95 2.33
CA ASN A 440 -25.51 8.58 3.39
C ASN A 440 -24.80 7.72 4.45
N SER A 441 -24.75 8.23 5.68
CA SER A 441 -24.27 7.46 6.83
C SER A 441 -25.28 6.36 7.18
N LYS A 442 -24.80 5.12 7.33
CA LYS A 442 -25.62 3.95 7.78
C LYS A 442 -26.14 4.09 9.22
N LYS A 443 -25.74 5.12 9.96
CA LYS A 443 -26.05 5.33 11.40
C LYS A 443 -26.99 6.51 11.68
N GLY A 444 -27.89 6.84 10.77
CA GLY A 444 -28.84 7.94 10.96
C GLY A 444 -28.29 9.28 10.46
N SER A 445 -29.17 10.28 10.36
CA SER A 445 -28.77 11.58 9.82
C SER A 445 -27.74 12.27 10.72
N VAL A 446 -26.58 12.54 10.17
CA VAL A 446 -25.52 13.33 10.81
C VAL A 446 -25.95 14.79 10.97
N LEU A 447 -26.85 15.24 10.10
CA LEU A 447 -27.43 16.58 10.02
C LEU A 447 -28.93 16.51 10.27
N ASN A 448 -29.47 17.44 11.09
CA ASN A 448 -30.84 17.41 11.51
C ASN A 448 -31.84 17.86 10.43
N HIS A 449 -31.44 18.71 9.48
CA HIS A 449 -32.35 19.32 8.49
C HIS A 449 -31.73 19.40 7.10
N GLN A 450 -32.57 19.34 6.05
CA GLN A 450 -32.17 19.53 4.66
C GLN A 450 -31.52 20.91 4.42
N TRP A 451 -31.92 21.95 5.16
CA TRP A 451 -31.32 23.28 5.07
C TRP A 451 -29.82 23.30 5.47
N GLN A 452 -29.44 22.52 6.48
CA GLN A 452 -28.04 22.36 6.88
C GLN A 452 -27.21 21.73 5.77
N ARG A 453 -27.80 20.78 5.06
CA ARG A 453 -27.16 20.17 3.88
C ARG A 453 -26.98 21.19 2.76
N PHE A 454 -28.00 22.00 2.50
CA PHE A 454 -27.92 23.06 1.48
C PHE A 454 -26.78 24.03 1.75
N GLN A 455 -26.56 24.47 2.98
CA GLN A 455 -25.43 25.35 3.34
C GLN A 455 -24.07 24.74 3.05
N ILE A 456 -23.88 23.46 3.35
CA ILE A 456 -22.64 22.75 3.08
C ILE A 456 -22.43 22.62 1.57
N ASP A 457 -23.46 22.32 0.80
CA ASP A 457 -23.39 22.21 -0.65
C ASP A 457 -23.12 23.55 -1.34
N GLU A 458 -23.69 24.66 -0.83
CA GLU A 458 -23.35 26.02 -1.31
C GLU A 458 -21.90 26.39 -0.98
N ALA A 459 -21.38 26.04 0.18
CA ALA A 459 -19.98 26.24 0.50
C ALA A 459 -19.06 25.41 -0.42
N LYS A 460 -19.45 24.18 -0.74
CA LYS A 460 -18.70 23.31 -1.69
C LYS A 460 -18.66 23.89 -3.10
N LYS A 461 -19.67 24.62 -3.54
CA LYS A 461 -19.67 25.26 -4.86
C LYS A 461 -18.62 26.37 -4.98
N ARG A 462 -18.23 26.99 -3.87
CA ARG A 462 -17.20 28.03 -3.80
C ARG A 462 -15.79 27.45 -3.75
N ALA A 463 -15.65 26.20 -3.30
CA ALA A 463 -14.38 25.49 -3.25
C ALA A 463 -14.00 24.99 -4.66
N ASP A 464 -12.71 24.85 -4.94
CA ASP A 464 -12.25 24.24 -6.18
C ASP A 464 -12.69 22.76 -6.25
N LYS A 465 -13.55 22.43 -7.22
CA LYS A 465 -14.16 21.09 -7.38
C LYS A 465 -13.13 19.99 -7.61
N ASN A 466 -11.97 20.31 -8.17
CA ASN A 466 -10.93 19.31 -8.46
C ASN A 466 -10.09 18.97 -7.23
N SER A 467 -10.10 19.79 -6.21
CA SER A 467 -9.23 19.69 -5.05
C SER A 467 -9.90 19.10 -3.80
N THR A 468 -11.22 19.19 -3.68
CA THR A 468 -11.98 18.78 -2.48
C THR A 468 -12.46 17.33 -2.55
N ASN A 469 -11.54 16.39 -2.33
CA ASN A 469 -11.81 14.95 -2.27
C ASN A 469 -11.64 14.39 -0.84
N GLN A 470 -11.87 13.10 -0.67
CA GLN A 470 -11.76 12.43 0.64
C GLN A 470 -10.37 12.61 1.28
N HIS A 471 -9.29 12.56 0.49
CA HIS A 471 -7.92 12.71 0.98
C HIS A 471 -7.64 14.15 1.41
N PHE A 472 -8.08 15.12 0.62
CA PHE A 472 -7.99 16.53 0.96
C PHE A 472 -8.63 16.82 2.32
N TYR A 473 -9.88 16.38 2.55
CA TYR A 473 -10.56 16.66 3.81
C TYR A 473 -9.90 15.98 5.01
N LYS A 474 -9.32 14.79 4.84
CA LYS A 474 -8.54 14.13 5.90
C LYS A 474 -7.26 14.91 6.24
N GLU A 475 -6.56 15.43 5.24
CA GLU A 475 -5.34 16.23 5.46
C GLU A 475 -5.65 17.60 6.07
N VAL A 476 -6.68 18.26 5.56
CA VAL A 476 -7.16 19.55 6.06
C VAL A 476 -7.57 19.48 7.53
N LEU A 477 -8.23 18.41 7.94
CA LEU A 477 -8.66 18.23 9.32
C LEU A 477 -7.48 18.32 10.30
N GLY A 478 -6.34 17.68 9.97
CA GLY A 478 -5.12 17.79 10.77
C GLY A 478 -4.56 19.23 10.81
N SER A 479 -4.66 19.98 9.71
CA SER A 479 -4.24 21.39 9.67
C SER A 479 -5.16 22.28 10.49
N LEU A 480 -6.47 22.03 10.47
CA LEU A 480 -7.45 22.76 11.29
C LEU A 480 -7.28 22.50 12.78
N VAL A 481 -6.88 21.27 13.18
CA VAL A 481 -6.56 20.94 14.57
C VAL A 481 -5.31 21.72 15.03
N ARG A 482 -4.23 21.71 14.23
CA ARG A 482 -3.00 22.47 14.55
C ARG A 482 -3.25 23.98 14.63
N ALA A 483 -4.07 24.52 13.74
CA ALA A 483 -4.45 25.93 13.75
C ALA A 483 -5.48 26.29 14.84
N ASN A 484 -5.87 25.30 15.66
CA ASN A 484 -6.84 25.43 16.75
C ASN A 484 -8.24 25.90 16.29
N TYR A 485 -8.65 25.55 15.06
CA TYR A 485 -10.04 25.75 14.59
C TYR A 485 -10.93 24.55 14.86
N VAL A 486 -10.33 23.36 15.02
CA VAL A 486 -11.01 22.10 15.34
C VAL A 486 -10.35 21.47 16.57
N THR A 487 -11.17 20.99 17.50
CA THR A 487 -10.71 20.25 18.68
C THR A 487 -10.83 18.75 18.43
N GLU A 488 -9.76 18.03 18.65
CA GLU A 488 -9.69 16.57 18.56
C GLU A 488 -9.83 15.96 19.96
N LYS A 489 -10.68 14.96 20.14
CA LYS A 489 -10.84 14.20 21.38
C LYS A 489 -10.83 12.71 21.08
N ASN A 490 -10.02 11.95 21.81
CA ASN A 490 -10.04 10.50 21.72
C ASN A 490 -11.17 9.93 22.61
N VAL A 491 -12.00 9.06 22.03
CA VAL A 491 -13.11 8.40 22.69
C VAL A 491 -12.85 6.90 22.72
N LYS A 492 -12.98 6.29 23.91
CA LYS A 492 -12.88 4.84 24.09
C LYS A 492 -14.27 4.20 23.97
N GLY A 493 -14.38 3.13 23.19
CA GLY A 493 -15.56 2.30 23.07
C GLY A 493 -15.26 0.82 23.29
N ALA A 494 -16.28 -0.03 23.25
CA ALA A 494 -16.15 -1.47 23.50
C ALA A 494 -15.20 -2.21 22.53
N TYR A 495 -14.97 -1.67 21.33
CA TYR A 495 -14.14 -2.29 20.27
C TYR A 495 -12.90 -1.49 19.92
N GLY A 496 -12.45 -0.57 20.78
CA GLY A 496 -11.25 0.25 20.56
C GLY A 496 -11.50 1.75 20.82
N SER A 497 -10.47 2.56 20.53
CA SER A 497 -10.56 4.01 20.63
C SER A 497 -10.52 4.66 19.25
N TRP A 498 -11.23 5.78 19.11
CA TRP A 498 -11.24 6.58 17.88
C TRP A 498 -11.28 8.07 18.19
N ASN A 499 -10.79 8.88 17.26
CA ASN A 499 -10.83 10.33 17.41
C ASN A 499 -12.16 10.89 16.91
N VAL A 500 -12.70 11.82 17.67
CA VAL A 500 -13.86 12.65 17.30
C VAL A 500 -13.43 14.12 17.26
N TYR A 501 -14.04 14.86 16.37
CA TYR A 501 -13.72 16.24 16.06
C TYR A 501 -14.91 17.14 16.34
N SER A 502 -14.64 18.29 16.93
CA SER A 502 -15.65 19.31 17.22
C SER A 502 -15.12 20.69 16.87
N LEU A 503 -16.04 21.63 16.65
CA LEU A 503 -15.68 23.03 16.38
C LEU A 503 -15.09 23.69 17.63
N SER A 504 -13.91 24.29 17.50
CA SER A 504 -13.25 24.96 18.62
C SER A 504 -13.95 26.28 19.00
N PRO A 505 -13.73 26.82 20.23
CA PRO A 505 -14.21 28.16 20.58
C PRO A 505 -13.67 29.25 19.64
N LYS A 506 -12.41 29.13 19.21
CA LYS A 506 -11.77 30.06 18.26
C LYS A 506 -12.54 30.12 16.93
N ALA A 507 -12.86 28.97 16.35
CA ALA A 507 -13.60 28.90 15.09
C ALA A 507 -15.03 29.47 15.24
N ARG A 508 -15.66 29.23 16.38
CA ARG A 508 -17.00 29.78 16.67
C ARG A 508 -16.98 31.30 16.71
N MET A 509 -15.98 31.88 17.41
CA MET A 509 -15.85 33.33 17.52
C MET A 509 -15.42 34.00 16.23
N GLU A 510 -14.60 33.34 15.41
CA GLU A 510 -14.07 33.95 14.19
C GLU A 510 -15.02 33.85 12.98
N PHE A 511 -15.74 32.75 12.85
CA PHE A 511 -16.51 32.44 11.62
C PHE A 511 -18.04 32.32 11.84
N PHE A 512 -18.52 32.27 13.10
CA PHE A 512 -19.92 31.97 13.39
C PHE A 512 -20.51 32.85 14.50
N VAL A 513 -20.08 34.11 14.62
CA VAL A 513 -20.51 35.07 15.67
C VAL A 513 -22.01 35.41 15.57
N ASP A 514 -22.50 35.53 14.34
CA ASP A 514 -23.92 35.73 14.07
C ASP A 514 -24.48 34.49 13.37
N ASP A 515 -25.64 33.98 13.78
CA ASP A 515 -26.35 32.91 13.10
C ASP A 515 -26.78 33.27 11.66
N SER A 516 -26.65 34.56 11.29
CA SER A 516 -26.79 35.03 9.91
C SER A 516 -25.64 34.55 9.05
N LEU A 517 -25.97 33.86 7.98
CA LEU A 517 -25.10 33.25 6.97
C LEU A 517 -24.34 34.26 6.09
N SER A 518 -23.81 35.31 6.62
CA SER A 518 -22.79 36.07 5.91
C SER A 518 -21.44 35.59 6.43
N PRO A 519 -20.69 34.70 5.70
CA PRO A 519 -19.28 34.61 5.98
C PRO A 519 -18.76 36.03 5.79
N ALA A 520 -18.24 36.63 6.85
CA ALA A 520 -17.56 37.93 6.73
C ALA A 520 -16.52 37.77 5.63
N THR A 521 -16.82 38.31 4.48
CA THR A 521 -16.12 38.18 3.19
C THR A 521 -14.68 38.74 3.20
N THR A 522 -14.16 39.07 4.37
CA THR A 522 -12.85 39.69 4.56
C THR A 522 -11.87 38.85 5.40
N LYS A 523 -12.27 37.71 5.97
CA LYS A 523 -11.35 36.91 6.77
C LYS A 523 -10.65 35.86 5.89
N GLU A 524 -9.37 35.76 6.05
CA GLU A 524 -8.53 34.80 5.38
C GLU A 524 -8.21 33.64 6.34
N MET A 525 -8.12 32.42 5.80
CA MET A 525 -7.64 31.26 6.53
C MET A 525 -6.39 30.72 5.85
N ILE A 526 -5.26 31.23 6.25
CA ILE A 526 -3.96 30.79 5.72
C ILE A 526 -3.58 29.47 6.37
N LEU A 527 -3.52 28.43 5.58
CA LEU A 527 -3.17 27.07 6.01
C LEU A 527 -2.11 26.47 5.06
N PRO A 528 -1.29 25.52 5.57
CA PRO A 528 -0.41 24.73 4.72
C PRO A 528 -1.22 23.99 3.66
N VAL A 529 -0.77 24.08 2.40
CA VAL A 529 -1.47 23.46 1.27
C VAL A 529 -1.41 21.91 1.41
N PRO A 530 -2.56 21.22 1.45
CA PRO A 530 -2.59 19.76 1.50
C PRO A 530 -1.90 19.13 0.29
N GLN A 531 -1.20 18.00 0.50
CA GLN A 531 -0.53 17.30 -0.59
C GLN A 531 -1.53 16.74 -1.62
N ALA A 532 -2.73 16.35 -1.15
CA ALA A 532 -3.82 15.92 -2.02
C ALA A 532 -4.22 17.02 -3.02
N LEU A 533 -4.23 18.29 -2.60
CA LEU A 533 -4.50 19.43 -3.46
C LEU A 533 -3.38 19.61 -4.49
N LEU A 534 -2.12 19.65 -4.05
CA LEU A 534 -0.97 19.77 -4.95
C LEU A 534 -0.88 18.64 -5.97
N ASN A 535 -1.16 17.40 -5.54
CA ASN A 535 -1.17 16.26 -6.43
C ASN A 535 -2.31 16.35 -7.46
N SER A 536 -3.49 16.81 -7.05
CA SER A 536 -4.63 17.01 -7.96
C SER A 536 -4.34 18.10 -8.99
N GLU A 537 -3.76 19.24 -8.57
CA GLU A 537 -3.35 20.32 -9.45
C GLU A 537 -2.26 19.88 -10.45
N LYS A 538 -1.28 19.12 -9.96
CA LYS A 538 -0.23 18.57 -10.82
C LYS A 538 -0.80 17.59 -11.84
N ALA A 539 -1.65 16.66 -11.42
CA ALA A 539 -2.31 15.72 -12.31
C ALA A 539 -3.20 16.43 -13.36
N LEU A 540 -3.87 17.50 -12.96
CA LEU A 540 -4.65 18.34 -13.86
C LEU A 540 -3.76 19.02 -14.92
N LYS A 541 -2.64 19.64 -14.49
CA LYS A 541 -1.66 20.25 -15.41
C LYS A 541 -1.09 19.22 -16.38
N GLU A 542 -0.71 18.02 -15.90
CA GLU A 542 -0.20 16.94 -16.77
C GLU A 542 -1.23 16.49 -17.80
N LYS A 543 -2.50 16.39 -17.42
CA LYS A 543 -3.60 16.07 -18.36
C LYS A 543 -3.81 17.16 -19.42
N ILE A 544 -3.79 18.44 -19.00
CA ILE A 544 -3.89 19.58 -19.90
C ILE A 544 -2.72 19.57 -20.90
N GLU A 545 -1.50 19.38 -20.43
CA GLU A 545 -0.32 19.31 -21.29
C GLU A 545 -0.35 18.11 -22.24
N ALA A 546 -0.83 16.95 -21.80
CA ALA A 546 -1.04 15.80 -22.66
C ALA A 546 -2.08 16.10 -23.77
N THR A 547 -3.18 16.78 -23.42
CA THR A 547 -4.21 17.18 -24.37
C THR A 547 -3.66 18.21 -25.37
N LYS A 548 -2.90 19.21 -24.90
CA LYS A 548 -2.24 20.18 -25.78
C LYS A 548 -1.29 19.48 -26.76
N LYS A 549 -0.47 18.53 -26.28
CA LYS A 549 0.42 17.75 -27.17
C LYS A 549 -0.33 16.92 -28.22
N GLU A 550 -1.44 16.30 -27.84
CA GLU A 550 -2.29 15.55 -28.77
C GLU A 550 -2.81 16.46 -29.89
N LEU A 551 -3.29 17.67 -29.55
CA LEU A 551 -3.78 18.65 -30.52
C LEU A 551 -2.66 19.20 -31.41
N ILE A 552 -1.51 19.56 -30.84
CA ILE A 552 -0.34 20.04 -31.60
C ILE A 552 0.14 18.98 -32.60
N SER A 553 0.23 17.70 -32.17
CA SER A 553 0.66 16.60 -33.05
C SER A 553 -0.26 16.41 -34.26
N ALA A 554 -1.49 16.90 -34.16
CA ALA A 554 -2.49 16.86 -35.21
C ALA A 554 -2.59 18.16 -36.03
N GLY A 555 -1.69 19.09 -35.83
CA GLY A 555 -1.63 20.35 -36.56
C GLY A 555 -2.64 21.42 -36.12
N VAL A 556 -3.19 21.26 -34.89
CA VAL A 556 -4.06 22.30 -34.31
C VAL A 556 -3.21 23.35 -33.60
N ASP A 557 -3.43 24.62 -33.94
CA ASP A 557 -2.82 25.72 -33.24
C ASP A 557 -3.49 25.93 -31.88
N VAL A 558 -2.83 25.46 -30.80
CA VAL A 558 -3.36 25.55 -29.44
C VAL A 558 -3.26 26.96 -28.85
N SER A 559 -2.53 27.89 -29.49
CA SER A 559 -2.37 29.26 -29.02
C SER A 559 -3.65 30.08 -29.10
N ILE A 560 -4.56 29.68 -29.97
CA ILE A 560 -5.87 30.33 -30.18
C ILE A 560 -6.95 29.79 -29.22
N ILE A 561 -6.66 28.71 -28.47
CA ILE A 561 -7.61 28.10 -27.54
C ILE A 561 -7.36 28.67 -26.13
N PRO A 562 -8.35 29.33 -25.52
CA PRO A 562 -8.22 29.83 -24.15
C PRO A 562 -7.87 28.72 -23.15
N GLU A 563 -7.05 29.02 -22.16
CA GLU A 563 -6.63 28.05 -21.16
C GLU A 563 -7.81 27.51 -20.31
N GLU A 564 -8.83 28.35 -20.14
CA GLU A 564 -10.11 28.01 -19.49
C GLU A 564 -10.84 26.84 -20.17
N GLU A 565 -10.76 26.73 -21.49
CA GLU A 565 -11.38 25.65 -22.27
C GLU A 565 -10.77 24.28 -21.93
N PHE A 566 -9.43 24.23 -21.72
CA PHE A 566 -8.76 23.00 -21.29
C PHE A 566 -9.16 22.62 -19.87
N LEU A 567 -9.36 23.59 -18.99
CA LEU A 567 -9.82 23.40 -17.62
C LEU A 567 -11.27 22.87 -17.61
N LEU A 568 -12.17 23.48 -18.39
CA LEU A 568 -13.58 23.08 -18.50
C LEU A 568 -13.72 21.66 -19.01
N GLN A 569 -12.92 21.27 -20.01
CA GLN A 569 -12.92 19.91 -20.54
C GLN A 569 -12.54 18.85 -19.50
N GLN A 570 -11.56 19.15 -18.62
CA GLN A 570 -11.11 18.23 -17.58
C GLN A 570 -12.09 18.13 -16.39
N GLN A 571 -12.89 19.19 -16.16
CA GLN A 571 -13.80 19.24 -15.01
C GLN A 571 -15.12 18.48 -15.24
N ASN A 572 -15.69 18.48 -16.44
CA ASN A 572 -17.03 17.93 -16.68
C ASN A 572 -17.23 17.21 -18.03
N GLY A 573 -16.20 16.95 -18.80
CA GLY A 573 -16.30 16.16 -20.06
C GLY A 573 -17.21 16.72 -21.18
N ALA A 574 -18.12 17.64 -20.87
CA ALA A 574 -19.17 18.10 -21.75
C ALA A 574 -19.22 19.62 -21.98
N ASN A 575 -18.48 20.42 -21.23
CA ASN A 575 -18.66 21.88 -21.22
C ASN A 575 -17.62 22.69 -22.02
N SER A 576 -16.55 22.07 -22.51
CA SER A 576 -15.63 22.72 -23.44
C SER A 576 -16.03 22.40 -24.86
N GLU A 577 -16.62 23.37 -25.57
CA GLU A 577 -17.08 23.14 -26.94
C GLU A 577 -15.92 23.01 -27.94
N ILE A 578 -14.84 23.79 -27.76
CA ILE A 578 -13.74 23.84 -28.71
C ILE A 578 -12.82 22.62 -28.57
N VAL A 579 -12.27 22.38 -27.37
CA VAL A 579 -11.35 21.26 -27.13
C VAL A 579 -12.02 19.92 -27.35
N THR A 580 -13.30 19.77 -26.95
CA THR A 580 -14.07 18.56 -27.16
C THR A 580 -14.31 18.28 -28.65
N ALA A 581 -14.69 19.31 -29.45
CA ALA A 581 -14.90 19.12 -30.88
C ALA A 581 -13.61 18.72 -31.60
N GLU A 582 -12.47 19.36 -31.26
CA GLU A 582 -11.17 19.05 -31.85
C GLU A 582 -10.73 17.61 -31.51
N LEU A 583 -10.85 17.21 -30.25
CA LEU A 583 -10.48 15.87 -29.80
C LEU A 583 -11.39 14.78 -30.42
N GLN A 584 -12.70 14.99 -30.47
CA GLN A 584 -13.65 14.04 -31.07
C GLN A 584 -13.34 13.81 -32.53
N TRP A 585 -13.12 14.91 -33.28
CA TRP A 585 -12.73 14.84 -34.67
C TRP A 585 -11.42 14.07 -34.89
N LEU A 586 -10.38 14.40 -34.14
CA LEU A 586 -9.07 13.75 -34.22
C LEU A 586 -9.14 12.25 -33.94
N ARG A 587 -9.83 11.88 -32.87
CA ARG A 587 -9.98 10.47 -32.46
C ARG A 587 -10.74 9.67 -33.47
N GLN A 588 -11.76 10.28 -34.11
CA GLN A 588 -12.52 9.64 -35.19
C GLN A 588 -11.63 9.35 -36.42
N ILE A 589 -10.86 10.34 -36.87
CA ILE A 589 -9.97 10.16 -38.03
C ILE A 589 -8.86 9.15 -37.73
N LYS A 590 -8.25 9.25 -36.53
CA LYS A 590 -7.25 8.30 -36.08
C LYS A 590 -7.81 6.87 -36.04
N TYR A 591 -9.01 6.69 -35.50
CA TYR A 591 -9.66 5.38 -35.40
C TYR A 591 -9.83 4.74 -36.80
N TYR A 592 -10.34 5.48 -37.79
CA TYR A 592 -10.48 4.94 -39.13
C TYR A 592 -9.14 4.57 -39.77
N ARG A 593 -8.11 5.38 -39.58
CA ARG A 593 -6.75 5.07 -40.10
C ARG A 593 -6.14 3.83 -39.41
N THR A 594 -6.25 3.72 -38.12
CA THR A 594 -5.68 2.57 -37.39
C THR A 594 -6.46 1.28 -37.58
N SER A 595 -7.76 1.36 -37.96
CA SER A 595 -8.61 0.20 -38.28
C SER A 595 -8.55 -0.23 -39.74
N GLY A 596 -7.67 0.36 -40.55
CA GLY A 596 -7.51 0.03 -41.98
C GLY A 596 -8.67 0.56 -42.87
N GLN A 597 -9.46 1.52 -42.38
CA GLN A 597 -10.59 2.13 -43.12
C GLN A 597 -10.19 3.50 -43.68
N GLU A 598 -9.10 3.56 -44.45
CA GLU A 598 -8.55 4.82 -44.98
C GLU A 598 -9.56 5.58 -45.83
N SER A 599 -10.32 4.90 -46.70
CA SER A 599 -11.35 5.54 -47.55
C SER A 599 -12.44 6.26 -46.73
N ARG A 600 -12.78 5.74 -45.55
CA ARG A 600 -13.69 6.43 -44.62
C ARG A 600 -13.04 7.64 -43.95
N ALA A 601 -11.79 7.55 -43.57
CA ALA A 601 -11.07 8.71 -43.05
C ALA A 601 -11.01 9.84 -44.08
N ASP A 602 -10.66 9.52 -45.32
CA ASP A 602 -10.60 10.48 -46.42
C ASP A 602 -11.96 11.06 -46.75
N GLY A 603 -13.03 10.26 -46.71
CA GLY A 603 -14.40 10.74 -46.87
C GLY A 603 -14.84 11.75 -45.83
N HIS A 604 -14.44 11.54 -44.57
CA HIS A 604 -14.70 12.50 -43.50
C HIS A 604 -13.89 13.80 -43.66
N LEU A 605 -12.66 13.73 -44.14
CA LEU A 605 -11.83 14.89 -44.44
C LEU A 605 -12.43 15.68 -45.61
N GLU A 606 -12.96 14.99 -46.65
CA GLU A 606 -13.63 15.63 -47.79
C GLU A 606 -14.94 16.30 -47.33
N LEU A 607 -15.73 15.69 -46.45
CA LEU A 607 -16.90 16.35 -45.86
C LEU A 607 -16.52 17.65 -45.14
N LEU A 608 -15.48 17.63 -44.33
CA LEU A 608 -14.98 18.83 -43.64
C LEU A 608 -14.57 19.90 -44.66
N ARG A 609 -13.81 19.54 -45.69
CA ARG A 609 -13.38 20.47 -46.78
C ARG A 609 -14.56 21.11 -47.49
N ARG A 610 -15.63 20.35 -47.80
CA ARG A 610 -16.84 20.90 -48.43
C ARG A 610 -17.59 21.85 -47.49
N ILE A 611 -17.66 21.57 -46.18
CA ILE A 611 -18.26 22.49 -45.20
C ILE A 611 -17.45 23.78 -45.12
N GLU A 612 -16.12 23.72 -45.14
CA GLU A 612 -15.23 24.88 -45.13
C GLU A 612 -15.37 25.70 -46.42
N SER A 613 -15.46 25.05 -47.57
CA SER A 613 -15.70 25.74 -48.86
C SER A 613 -17.04 26.45 -48.85
N TRP A 614 -18.11 25.81 -48.38
CA TRP A 614 -19.43 26.47 -48.23
C TRP A 614 -19.33 27.67 -47.26
N ARG A 615 -18.65 27.56 -46.16
CA ARG A 615 -18.38 28.66 -45.21
C ARG A 615 -17.71 29.85 -45.92
N ASP A 616 -16.67 29.58 -46.70
CA ASP A 616 -15.87 30.62 -47.37
C ASP A 616 -16.66 31.31 -48.49
N GLU A 617 -17.48 30.57 -49.24
CA GLU A 617 -18.40 31.13 -50.19
C GLU A 617 -19.50 31.98 -49.55
N ARG A 618 -20.04 31.50 -48.40
CA ARG A 618 -21.06 32.22 -47.66
C ARG A 618 -20.50 33.49 -47.03
N ALA A 619 -19.27 33.45 -46.58
CA ALA A 619 -18.55 34.61 -46.05
C ALA A 619 -18.39 35.70 -47.12
N LYS A 620 -18.05 35.34 -48.35
CA LYS A 620 -18.00 36.26 -49.49
C LYS A 620 -19.36 36.89 -49.79
N VAL A 621 -20.44 36.12 -49.78
CA VAL A 621 -21.81 36.64 -50.00
C VAL A 621 -22.25 37.63 -48.93
N LEU A 622 -21.86 37.36 -47.67
CA LEU A 622 -22.23 38.17 -46.52
C LEU A 622 -21.27 39.34 -46.21
N GLY A 623 -20.14 39.42 -46.92
CA GLY A 623 -19.09 40.42 -46.64
C GLY A 623 -18.46 40.25 -45.24
N LEU A 624 -18.39 39.03 -44.71
CA LEU A 624 -17.88 38.73 -43.40
C LEU A 624 -16.58 37.91 -43.48
N ALA A 625 -15.81 37.92 -42.42
CA ALA A 625 -14.71 36.95 -42.29
C ALA A 625 -15.25 35.51 -42.17
N PRO A 626 -14.63 34.49 -42.79
CA PRO A 626 -15.08 33.09 -42.72
C PRO A 626 -15.34 32.57 -41.29
N THR A 627 -14.50 32.97 -40.35
CA THR A 627 -14.62 32.58 -38.95
C THR A 627 -15.86 33.16 -38.25
N ASN A 628 -16.39 34.27 -38.75
CA ASN A 628 -17.63 34.89 -38.26
C ASN A 628 -18.90 34.21 -38.82
N VAL A 629 -18.75 33.46 -39.90
CA VAL A 629 -19.84 32.62 -40.47
C VAL A 629 -19.90 31.29 -39.71
N LEU A 630 -18.81 30.54 -39.71
CA LEU A 630 -18.63 29.33 -38.92
C LEU A 630 -17.17 29.27 -38.38
N SER A 631 -16.98 29.11 -37.11
CA SER A 631 -15.65 28.89 -36.56
C SER A 631 -15.08 27.53 -36.98
N GLN A 632 -13.76 27.38 -36.99
CA GLN A 632 -13.10 26.14 -37.43
C GLN A 632 -13.53 24.92 -36.58
N HIS A 633 -13.64 25.06 -35.28
CA HIS A 633 -14.12 24.00 -34.41
C HIS A 633 -15.60 23.65 -34.67
N LEU A 634 -16.44 24.63 -35.09
CA LEU A 634 -17.82 24.36 -35.42
C LEU A 634 -17.95 23.58 -36.73
N CYS A 635 -17.10 23.85 -37.73
CA CYS A 635 -17.01 23.05 -38.97
C CYS A 635 -16.67 21.59 -38.65
N LYS A 636 -15.69 21.34 -37.75
CA LYS A 636 -15.32 19.99 -37.32
C LYS A 636 -16.43 19.31 -36.51
N LYS A 637 -17.11 20.06 -35.63
CA LYS A 637 -18.28 19.56 -34.87
C LYS A 637 -19.41 19.15 -35.79
N ILE A 638 -19.68 19.92 -36.86
CA ILE A 638 -20.67 19.59 -37.87
C ILE A 638 -20.26 18.35 -38.66
N ALA A 639 -19.01 18.28 -39.13
CA ALA A 639 -18.49 17.14 -39.87
C ALA A 639 -18.47 15.85 -39.01
N TYR A 640 -18.25 15.96 -37.72
CA TYR A 640 -18.35 14.85 -36.76
C TYR A 640 -19.80 14.39 -36.57
N ALA A 641 -20.71 15.32 -36.24
CA ALA A 641 -22.10 15.02 -35.90
C ALA A 641 -22.99 14.68 -37.12
N LYS A 642 -22.62 15.17 -38.35
CA LYS A 642 -23.37 14.96 -39.59
C LYS A 642 -24.87 15.23 -39.46
N PRO A 643 -25.26 16.41 -38.98
CA PRO A 643 -26.66 16.72 -38.76
C PRO A 643 -27.46 16.64 -40.09
N SER A 644 -28.56 15.88 -40.07
CA SER A 644 -29.38 15.63 -41.25
C SER A 644 -30.60 16.55 -41.40
N THR A 645 -30.80 17.44 -40.43
CA THR A 645 -31.91 18.41 -40.46
C THR A 645 -31.46 19.81 -40.09
N VAL A 646 -32.21 20.81 -40.47
CA VAL A 646 -31.94 22.22 -40.13
C VAL A 646 -32.00 22.43 -38.61
N GLU A 647 -32.95 21.77 -37.95
CA GLU A 647 -33.07 21.81 -36.46
C GLU A 647 -31.84 21.22 -35.77
N ALA A 648 -31.32 20.09 -36.27
CA ALA A 648 -30.12 19.48 -35.77
C ALA A 648 -28.89 20.37 -35.98
N LEU A 649 -28.74 21.07 -37.12
CA LEU A 649 -27.71 22.08 -37.37
C LEU A 649 -27.80 23.25 -36.37
N ARG A 650 -29.00 23.72 -36.09
CA ARG A 650 -29.20 24.79 -35.07
C ARG A 650 -28.87 24.30 -33.67
N ALA A 651 -29.18 23.05 -33.34
CA ALA A 651 -28.82 22.44 -32.08
C ALA A 651 -27.30 22.29 -31.91
N VAL A 652 -26.55 22.06 -33.01
CA VAL A 652 -25.07 22.03 -32.99
C VAL A 652 -24.47 23.43 -32.79
N GLY A 653 -25.26 24.52 -32.99
CA GLY A 653 -24.82 25.89 -32.78
C GLY A 653 -24.74 26.76 -34.03
N VAL A 654 -25.20 26.31 -35.20
CA VAL A 654 -25.19 27.08 -36.44
C VAL A 654 -26.31 28.13 -36.43
N ARG A 655 -25.93 29.42 -36.48
CA ARG A 655 -26.84 30.58 -36.41
C ARG A 655 -26.68 31.54 -37.59
N VAL A 656 -26.40 31.02 -38.77
CA VAL A 656 -26.15 31.80 -39.98
C VAL A 656 -27.30 31.64 -40.99
N SER A 657 -27.51 32.62 -41.84
CA SER A 657 -28.47 32.50 -42.97
C SER A 657 -27.94 31.51 -44.02
N GLY A 658 -28.83 30.73 -44.63
CA GLY A 658 -28.45 29.68 -45.62
C GLY A 658 -28.15 28.31 -44.98
N VAL A 659 -28.64 28.07 -43.77
CA VAL A 659 -28.49 26.77 -43.09
C VAL A 659 -29.11 25.62 -43.90
N GLU A 660 -30.14 25.91 -44.71
CA GLU A 660 -30.82 24.97 -45.59
C GLU A 660 -29.87 24.42 -46.67
N THR A 661 -29.04 25.29 -47.26
CA THR A 661 -28.03 24.91 -48.26
C THR A 661 -26.88 24.13 -47.64
N LEU A 662 -26.48 24.44 -46.41
CA LEU A 662 -25.51 23.66 -45.69
C LEU A 662 -26.05 22.28 -45.33
N CYS A 663 -27.30 22.19 -44.90
CA CYS A 663 -27.97 20.92 -44.63
C CYS A 663 -28.00 20.03 -45.86
N ALA A 664 -28.41 20.57 -47.00
CA ALA A 664 -28.44 19.84 -48.29
C ALA A 664 -27.04 19.36 -48.68
N LEU A 665 -26.01 20.21 -48.56
CA LEU A 665 -24.62 19.84 -48.82
C LEU A 665 -24.16 18.66 -47.98
N ILE A 666 -24.46 18.70 -46.66
CA ILE A 666 -24.08 17.62 -45.74
C ILE A 666 -24.79 16.32 -46.11
N GLN A 667 -26.11 16.35 -46.33
CA GLN A 667 -26.89 15.18 -46.72
C GLN A 667 -26.37 14.56 -48.03
N GLN A 668 -26.14 15.39 -49.05
CA GLN A 668 -25.60 14.95 -50.33
C GLN A 668 -24.21 14.31 -50.15
N THR A 669 -23.30 14.98 -49.44
CA THR A 669 -21.92 14.49 -49.25
C THR A 669 -21.90 13.20 -48.43
N VAL A 670 -22.70 13.10 -47.37
CA VAL A 670 -22.80 11.90 -46.53
C VAL A 670 -23.32 10.71 -47.34
N THR A 671 -24.26 10.95 -48.27
CA THR A 671 -24.81 9.92 -49.16
C THR A 671 -23.80 9.52 -50.24
N GLU A 672 -23.15 10.50 -50.88
CA GLU A 672 -22.14 10.25 -51.92
C GLU A 672 -20.93 9.46 -51.42
N LEU A 673 -20.49 9.73 -50.21
CA LEU A 673 -19.29 9.13 -49.61
C LEU A 673 -19.60 7.97 -48.65
N GLU A 674 -20.85 7.51 -48.59
CA GLU A 674 -21.33 6.42 -47.73
C GLU A 674 -20.91 6.60 -46.24
N LEU A 675 -20.94 7.85 -45.73
CA LEU A 675 -20.53 8.21 -44.41
C LEU A 675 -21.62 7.99 -43.34
N VAL A 676 -22.64 7.19 -43.60
CA VAL A 676 -23.74 6.92 -42.66
C VAL A 676 -23.18 6.22 -41.45
N PHE A 677 -23.32 6.89 -40.30
CA PHE A 677 -23.12 6.29 -39.03
C PHE A 677 -24.21 5.23 -38.81
N THR A 678 -23.87 3.95 -38.78
CA THR A 678 -24.69 2.97 -38.06
C THR A 678 -24.60 3.33 -36.61
N PRO A 679 -25.69 3.70 -35.90
CA PRO A 679 -25.64 3.95 -34.50
C PRO A 679 -25.40 2.62 -33.77
N ALA A 680 -24.14 2.25 -33.59
CA ALA A 680 -23.79 1.36 -32.52
C ALA A 680 -23.98 2.18 -31.25
N ALA A 681 -25.11 1.93 -30.56
CA ALA A 681 -25.44 2.37 -29.23
C ALA A 681 -24.99 3.80 -28.87
N ALA A 682 -25.89 4.75 -29.02
CA ALA A 682 -25.83 6.01 -28.28
C ALA A 682 -25.61 5.66 -26.78
N ASN A 683 -24.54 6.20 -26.17
CA ASN A 683 -24.14 6.14 -24.77
C ASN A 683 -23.07 5.13 -24.38
N THR A 684 -22.11 4.78 -25.22
CA THR A 684 -20.81 4.35 -24.72
C THR A 684 -19.74 5.23 -25.35
N ASP A 685 -19.16 6.05 -24.52
CA ASP A 685 -18.00 6.89 -24.82
C ASP A 685 -16.89 5.99 -25.40
N PRO A 686 -16.37 6.20 -26.63
CA PRO A 686 -15.26 5.40 -27.17
C PRO A 686 -13.98 5.53 -26.35
N ALA A 687 -13.97 6.45 -25.39
CA ALA A 687 -12.85 6.66 -24.47
C ALA A 687 -12.77 5.64 -23.31
N SER A 688 -13.76 4.73 -23.14
CA SER A 688 -13.68 3.67 -22.11
C SER A 688 -12.91 2.42 -22.56
N HIS A 689 -12.55 2.32 -23.81
CA HIS A 689 -11.50 1.41 -24.27
C HIS A 689 -10.15 2.11 -24.10
N THR A 690 -9.67 2.19 -22.88
CA THR A 690 -8.26 2.43 -22.59
C THR A 690 -7.46 1.44 -23.43
N MET A 691 -6.83 1.94 -24.51
CA MET A 691 -5.67 1.28 -25.07
C MET A 691 -4.68 1.10 -23.94
N GLN A 692 -4.65 -0.10 -23.38
CA GLN A 692 -3.49 -0.54 -22.66
C GLN A 692 -2.34 -0.52 -23.67
N THR A 693 -1.50 0.52 -23.58
CA THR A 693 -0.14 0.42 -24.08
C THR A 693 0.42 -0.89 -23.57
N PRO A 694 1.08 -1.70 -24.39
CA PRO A 694 1.72 -2.92 -23.93
C PRO A 694 2.83 -2.53 -22.97
N THR A 695 2.50 -2.47 -21.69
CA THR A 695 3.48 -2.46 -20.63
C THR A 695 4.10 -3.86 -20.61
N THR A 696 5.37 -3.87 -20.90
CA THR A 696 6.29 -4.98 -20.85
C THR A 696 5.93 -5.99 -19.75
N GLY A 697 5.63 -7.23 -20.16
CA GLY A 697 5.81 -8.41 -19.31
C GLY A 697 4.61 -8.97 -18.56
N THR A 698 3.39 -8.44 -18.69
CA THR A 698 2.21 -9.09 -18.13
C THR A 698 1.68 -10.15 -19.09
N ARG A 699 1.65 -11.41 -18.63
CA ARG A 699 0.98 -12.51 -19.33
C ARG A 699 -0.46 -12.11 -19.65
N PRO A 700 -0.95 -12.24 -20.89
CA PRO A 700 -2.32 -11.87 -21.22
C PRO A 700 -3.29 -12.72 -20.38
N ILE A 701 -4.09 -12.05 -19.54
CA ILE A 701 -5.09 -12.68 -18.66
C ILE A 701 -6.35 -12.92 -19.46
N ILE A 702 -6.99 -14.09 -19.26
CA ILE A 702 -8.28 -14.39 -19.85
C ILE A 702 -9.35 -13.53 -19.16
N ALA A 703 -10.05 -12.71 -19.91
CA ALA A 703 -11.15 -11.90 -19.40
C ALA A 703 -12.34 -12.82 -19.04
N LEU A 704 -12.76 -12.80 -17.78
CA LEU A 704 -13.86 -13.62 -17.25
C LEU A 704 -14.87 -12.73 -16.50
N ASP A 705 -15.34 -11.64 -17.14
CA ASP A 705 -16.32 -10.77 -16.48
C ASP A 705 -17.67 -11.46 -16.34
N THR A 706 -18.19 -12.02 -17.42
CA THR A 706 -19.39 -12.84 -17.39
C THR A 706 -19.11 -14.14 -18.15
N VAL A 707 -19.33 -15.27 -17.49
CA VAL A 707 -19.13 -16.60 -18.07
C VAL A 707 -20.49 -17.19 -18.47
N THR A 708 -20.64 -17.47 -19.75
CA THR A 708 -21.83 -18.16 -20.30
C THR A 708 -21.42 -19.55 -20.77
N PRO A 709 -21.88 -20.62 -20.10
CA PRO A 709 -21.59 -21.99 -20.50
C PRO A 709 -22.13 -22.31 -21.89
N LYS A 710 -21.33 -22.99 -22.71
CA LYS A 710 -21.79 -23.46 -24.03
C LYS A 710 -22.71 -24.68 -23.91
N THR A 711 -22.39 -25.58 -22.97
CA THR A 711 -23.18 -26.78 -22.69
C THR A 711 -23.14 -27.08 -21.20
N PRO A 712 -24.22 -27.62 -20.61
CA PRO A 712 -24.15 -28.17 -19.27
C PRO A 712 -23.17 -29.36 -19.24
N TRP A 713 -22.43 -29.50 -18.15
CA TRP A 713 -21.54 -30.65 -17.98
C TRP A 713 -22.30 -31.97 -17.86
N LYS A 714 -21.96 -32.97 -18.67
CA LYS A 714 -22.67 -34.25 -18.75
C LYS A 714 -22.79 -35.04 -17.44
N LEU A 715 -21.87 -34.78 -16.48
CA LEU A 715 -21.88 -35.44 -15.16
C LEU A 715 -22.48 -34.54 -14.05
N ALA A 716 -23.06 -33.39 -14.39
CA ALA A 716 -23.74 -32.55 -13.43
C ALA A 716 -25.08 -33.18 -13.02
N GLU A 717 -25.24 -33.44 -11.72
CA GLU A 717 -26.45 -34.12 -11.19
C GLU A 717 -27.34 -33.09 -10.47
N TYR A 718 -28.58 -32.93 -10.98
CA TYR A 718 -29.60 -32.15 -10.30
C TYR A 718 -30.32 -32.97 -9.23
N LYS A 719 -30.09 -32.72 -7.94
CA LYS A 719 -30.67 -33.43 -6.80
C LYS A 719 -31.49 -32.50 -5.90
N PRO A 720 -32.78 -32.27 -6.21
CA PRO A 720 -33.65 -31.52 -5.32
C PRO A 720 -33.99 -32.29 -4.07
N LYS A 721 -34.25 -31.60 -2.95
CA LYS A 721 -34.68 -32.22 -1.70
C LYS A 721 -36.22 -32.28 -1.64
N LYS A 722 -36.78 -33.32 -1.05
CA LYS A 722 -38.19 -33.35 -0.71
C LYS A 722 -38.39 -32.76 0.68
N GLY A 723 -39.18 -31.67 0.78
CA GLY A 723 -39.57 -31.04 2.03
C GLY A 723 -40.74 -31.78 2.71
N SER A 724 -41.00 -31.48 3.97
CA SER A 724 -42.17 -31.92 4.71
C SER A 724 -43.45 -31.38 4.02
N GLY A 725 -44.31 -32.28 3.54
CA GLY A 725 -45.51 -31.94 2.79
C GLY A 725 -45.41 -32.08 1.26
N GLY A 726 -44.38 -32.74 0.72
CA GLY A 726 -44.25 -33.04 -0.71
C GLY A 726 -43.74 -31.89 -1.60
N THR A 727 -43.41 -30.72 -1.04
CA THR A 727 -42.80 -29.62 -1.76
C THR A 727 -41.37 -29.95 -2.20
N ILE A 728 -41.07 -29.66 -3.46
CA ILE A 728 -39.69 -29.83 -4.01
C ILE A 728 -38.87 -28.61 -3.62
N ILE A 729 -37.81 -28.80 -2.83
CA ILE A 729 -36.88 -27.76 -2.45
C ILE A 729 -35.69 -27.80 -3.43
N PRO A 730 -35.37 -26.71 -4.12
CA PRO A 730 -34.22 -26.66 -5.03
C PRO A 730 -32.91 -26.95 -4.29
N PRO A 731 -31.90 -27.52 -4.94
CA PRO A 731 -30.60 -27.79 -4.33
C PRO A 731 -29.94 -26.49 -3.81
N ASN A 732 -29.03 -26.62 -2.85
CA ASN A 732 -28.44 -25.49 -2.17
C ASN A 732 -27.68 -24.55 -3.14
N TRP A 733 -27.05 -25.12 -4.18
CA TRP A 733 -26.37 -24.32 -5.18
C TRP A 733 -27.34 -23.42 -5.96
N GLU A 734 -28.54 -23.91 -6.28
CA GLU A 734 -29.55 -23.13 -7.02
C GLU A 734 -30.15 -22.04 -6.15
N GLN A 735 -30.35 -22.31 -4.86
CA GLN A 735 -30.79 -21.28 -3.91
C GLN A 735 -29.77 -20.15 -3.80
N SER A 736 -28.49 -20.48 -3.63
CA SER A 736 -27.41 -19.49 -3.57
C SER A 736 -27.27 -18.71 -4.89
N TYR A 737 -27.38 -19.39 -6.03
CA TYR A 737 -27.33 -18.79 -7.37
C TYR A 737 -28.47 -17.79 -7.59
N ASN A 738 -29.71 -18.16 -7.25
CA ASN A 738 -30.88 -17.31 -7.42
C ASN A 738 -30.80 -16.04 -6.56
N ARG A 739 -30.22 -16.13 -5.35
CA ARG A 739 -29.96 -14.98 -4.49
C ARG A 739 -28.87 -14.08 -5.05
N PHE A 740 -27.80 -14.68 -5.56
CA PHE A 740 -26.71 -13.95 -6.22
C PHE A 740 -27.20 -13.20 -7.47
N GLN A 741 -28.07 -13.80 -8.28
CA GLN A 741 -28.67 -13.13 -9.45
C GLN A 741 -29.57 -11.93 -9.08
N LYS A 742 -30.13 -11.93 -7.86
CA LYS A 742 -30.90 -10.79 -7.32
C LYS A 742 -30.01 -9.67 -6.76
N GLY A 743 -28.70 -9.75 -6.93
CA GLY A 743 -27.76 -8.71 -6.53
C GLY A 743 -27.13 -8.89 -5.13
N GLU A 744 -27.44 -9.98 -4.40
CA GLU A 744 -26.83 -10.22 -3.10
C GLU A 744 -25.34 -10.60 -3.22
N HIS A 745 -24.52 -10.11 -2.28
CA HIS A 745 -23.09 -10.46 -2.21
C HIS A 745 -22.88 -11.86 -1.59
N VAL A 746 -21.77 -12.51 -1.94
CA VAL A 746 -21.43 -13.87 -1.50
C VAL A 746 -21.42 -13.99 0.03
N GLU A 747 -20.85 -12.98 0.72
CA GLU A 747 -20.84 -12.94 2.20
C GLU A 747 -22.24 -12.83 2.79
N ALA A 748 -23.11 -12.00 2.21
CA ALA A 748 -24.49 -11.84 2.67
C ALA A 748 -25.26 -13.15 2.51
N ILE A 749 -25.09 -13.84 1.38
CA ILE A 749 -25.68 -15.16 1.12
C ILE A 749 -25.14 -16.19 2.13
N ALA A 750 -23.86 -16.14 2.47
CA ALA A 750 -23.24 -17.05 3.43
C ALA A 750 -23.81 -16.89 4.86
N MET A 751 -24.03 -15.64 5.29
CA MET A 751 -24.49 -15.31 6.65
C MET A 751 -25.98 -15.54 6.86
N THR A 752 -26.81 -15.48 5.80
CA THR A 752 -28.30 -15.50 5.91
C THR A 752 -28.92 -16.70 5.18
N GLN A 753 -28.50 -17.93 5.50
CA GLN A 753 -29.05 -19.14 4.91
C GLN A 753 -30.50 -19.42 5.38
N SER A 754 -31.30 -20.03 4.52
CA SER A 754 -32.68 -20.45 4.83
C SER A 754 -32.78 -21.44 6.01
N THR A 755 -31.68 -22.11 6.34
CA THR A 755 -31.56 -23.04 7.47
C THR A 755 -31.28 -22.33 8.81
N GLY A 756 -31.10 -21.00 8.82
CA GLY A 756 -30.72 -20.23 10.01
C GLY A 756 -29.27 -20.41 10.46
N LYS A 757 -28.49 -21.30 9.82
CA LYS A 757 -27.06 -21.51 10.11
C LYS A 757 -26.20 -20.87 9.03
N ALA A 758 -25.29 -19.97 9.41
CA ALA A 758 -24.31 -19.39 8.49
C ALA A 758 -23.40 -20.50 7.91
N ILE A 759 -23.03 -20.34 6.64
CA ILE A 759 -22.02 -21.19 5.96
C ILE A 759 -20.80 -20.35 5.60
N GLN A 760 -19.70 -20.99 5.22
CA GLN A 760 -18.53 -20.28 4.78
C GLN A 760 -18.76 -19.63 3.40
N PRO A 761 -18.27 -18.38 3.15
CA PRO A 761 -18.36 -17.73 1.83
C PRO A 761 -17.80 -18.61 0.69
N ALA A 762 -16.71 -19.36 0.94
CA ALA A 762 -16.16 -20.31 -0.01
C ALA A 762 -17.15 -21.43 -0.41
N THR A 763 -18.08 -21.80 0.46
CA THR A 763 -19.16 -22.75 0.13
C THR A 763 -20.17 -22.14 -0.84
N VAL A 764 -20.49 -20.85 -0.67
CA VAL A 764 -21.36 -20.12 -1.62
C VAL A 764 -20.67 -20.01 -2.99
N LEU A 765 -19.37 -19.70 -3.02
CA LEU A 765 -18.60 -19.68 -4.28
C LEU A 765 -18.64 -21.05 -4.98
N ASN A 766 -18.55 -22.15 -4.22
CA ASN A 766 -18.71 -23.51 -4.78
C ASN A 766 -20.09 -23.72 -5.39
N HIS A 767 -21.15 -23.25 -4.74
CA HIS A 767 -22.51 -23.30 -5.28
C HIS A 767 -22.62 -22.52 -6.59
N LEU A 768 -21.96 -21.37 -6.71
CA LEU A 768 -21.95 -20.58 -7.95
C LEU A 768 -21.17 -21.27 -9.08
N PHE A 769 -20.05 -21.92 -8.76
CA PHE A 769 -19.29 -22.72 -9.72
C PHE A 769 -20.09 -23.98 -10.15
N GLU A 770 -20.84 -24.57 -9.24
CA GLU A 770 -21.74 -25.68 -9.54
C GLU A 770 -22.86 -25.22 -10.48
N ALA A 771 -23.42 -24.03 -10.29
CA ALA A 771 -24.41 -23.44 -11.20
C ALA A 771 -23.88 -23.28 -12.62
N LEU A 772 -22.62 -22.87 -12.82
CA LEU A 772 -21.95 -22.86 -14.12
C LEU A 772 -21.95 -24.24 -14.78
N THR A 773 -21.61 -25.30 -14.03
CA THR A 773 -21.59 -26.67 -14.59
C THR A 773 -22.99 -27.17 -14.98
N HIS A 774 -24.05 -26.59 -14.41
CA HIS A 774 -25.44 -26.82 -14.81
C HIS A 774 -25.92 -25.90 -15.95
N GLY A 775 -25.03 -25.18 -16.61
CA GLY A 775 -25.36 -24.33 -17.75
C GLY A 775 -25.90 -22.95 -17.38
N LYS A 776 -25.78 -22.50 -16.12
CA LYS A 776 -26.22 -21.19 -15.68
C LYS A 776 -25.15 -20.14 -15.96
N GLN A 777 -25.52 -18.98 -16.50
CA GLN A 777 -24.62 -17.86 -16.70
C GLN A 777 -24.23 -17.23 -15.36
N LEU A 778 -22.99 -16.78 -15.20
CA LEU A 778 -22.48 -16.19 -13.97
C LEU A 778 -21.66 -14.93 -14.23
N GLU A 779 -21.93 -13.84 -13.51
CA GLU A 779 -21.03 -12.69 -13.39
C GLU A 779 -19.80 -13.09 -12.55
N PHE A 780 -18.80 -13.62 -13.24
CA PHE A 780 -17.66 -14.31 -12.62
C PHE A 780 -16.79 -13.34 -11.79
N SER A 781 -16.54 -12.14 -12.33
CA SER A 781 -15.77 -11.10 -11.62
C SER A 781 -16.42 -10.70 -10.30
N ARG A 782 -17.75 -10.58 -10.24
CA ARG A 782 -18.51 -10.30 -9.02
C ARG A 782 -18.48 -11.49 -8.06
N ALA A 783 -18.60 -12.72 -8.56
CA ALA A 783 -18.59 -13.93 -7.72
C ALA A 783 -17.27 -14.13 -6.98
N ILE A 784 -16.13 -13.81 -7.60
CA ILE A 784 -14.80 -13.97 -7.01
C ILE A 784 -14.28 -12.71 -6.28
N SER A 785 -14.98 -11.57 -6.32
CA SER A 785 -14.51 -10.28 -5.80
C SER A 785 -14.13 -10.30 -4.31
N SER A 786 -14.77 -11.16 -3.53
CA SER A 786 -14.51 -11.36 -2.09
C SER A 786 -13.38 -12.33 -1.79
N PHE A 787 -12.74 -12.91 -2.80
CA PHE A 787 -11.74 -13.96 -2.65
C PHE A 787 -10.41 -13.54 -3.28
N PRO A 788 -9.50 -12.94 -2.48
CA PRO A 788 -8.21 -12.45 -2.99
C PRO A 788 -7.41 -13.51 -3.75
N GLU A 789 -7.48 -14.79 -3.33
CA GLU A 789 -6.79 -15.89 -3.98
C GLU A 789 -7.26 -16.16 -5.42
N TYR A 790 -8.52 -15.85 -5.76
CA TYR A 790 -9.03 -15.94 -7.13
C TYR A 790 -8.83 -14.65 -7.92
N VAL A 791 -9.01 -13.50 -7.29
CA VAL A 791 -8.80 -12.19 -7.92
C VAL A 791 -7.34 -12.01 -8.33
N ASN A 792 -6.43 -12.43 -7.46
CA ASN A 792 -5.00 -12.29 -7.64
C ASN A 792 -4.38 -13.38 -8.53
N ASN A 793 -5.00 -14.56 -8.63
CA ASN A 793 -4.51 -15.70 -9.43
C ASN A 793 -5.39 -15.95 -10.65
N ARG A 794 -5.64 -14.92 -11.46
CA ARG A 794 -6.41 -15.03 -12.71
C ARG A 794 -5.67 -15.91 -13.72
N LEU A 795 -6.43 -16.67 -14.50
CA LEU A 795 -5.89 -17.53 -15.54
C LEU A 795 -5.32 -16.72 -16.71
N SER A 796 -4.12 -17.06 -17.14
CA SER A 796 -3.56 -16.62 -18.42
C SER A 796 -3.62 -17.77 -19.44
N LYS A 797 -3.39 -17.46 -20.72
CA LYS A 797 -3.34 -18.49 -21.77
C LYS A 797 -2.22 -19.52 -21.49
N LEU A 798 -1.07 -19.07 -21.01
CA LEU A 798 0.03 -19.93 -20.62
C LEU A 798 -0.32 -20.85 -19.45
N ASP A 799 -1.06 -20.33 -18.45
CA ASP A 799 -1.55 -21.20 -17.35
C ASP A 799 -2.48 -22.31 -17.87
N CYS A 800 -3.34 -21.99 -18.86
CA CYS A 800 -4.18 -23.01 -19.48
C CYS A 800 -3.36 -24.06 -20.22
N ASP A 801 -2.33 -23.70 -20.94
CA ASP A 801 -1.43 -24.62 -21.65
C ASP A 801 -0.66 -25.50 -20.65
N GLU A 802 -0.26 -24.97 -19.49
CA GLU A 802 0.37 -25.73 -18.41
C GLU A 802 -0.62 -26.70 -17.74
N LEU A 803 -1.85 -26.27 -17.52
CA LEU A 803 -2.92 -27.12 -16.96
C LEU A 803 -3.33 -28.23 -17.90
N GLU A 804 -3.38 -27.99 -19.21
CA GLU A 804 -3.58 -29.02 -20.23
C GLU A 804 -2.48 -30.09 -20.20
N ARG A 805 -1.21 -29.63 -20.15
CA ARG A 805 -0.06 -30.56 -20.03
C ARG A 805 -0.12 -31.37 -18.74
N ALA A 806 -0.48 -30.73 -17.62
CA ALA A 806 -0.63 -31.40 -16.34
C ALA A 806 -1.76 -32.43 -16.36
N SER A 807 -2.90 -32.12 -16.98
CA SER A 807 -4.02 -33.06 -17.22
C SER A 807 -3.55 -34.31 -17.95
N PHE A 808 -2.78 -34.13 -19.02
CA PHE A 808 -2.20 -35.24 -19.79
C PHE A 808 -1.18 -36.03 -18.96
N THR A 809 -0.23 -35.37 -18.32
CA THR A 809 0.84 -36.02 -17.53
C THR A 809 0.31 -36.81 -16.34
N THR A 810 -0.71 -36.30 -15.67
CA THR A 810 -1.31 -36.98 -14.50
C THR A 810 -2.42 -37.97 -14.87
N ASN A 811 -2.76 -38.06 -16.16
CA ASN A 811 -3.88 -38.87 -16.67
C ASN A 811 -5.22 -38.53 -15.97
N ILE A 812 -5.45 -37.25 -15.70
CA ILE A 812 -6.69 -36.76 -15.07
C ILE A 812 -7.48 -35.94 -16.10
N ASP A 813 -8.49 -36.58 -16.70
CA ASP A 813 -9.47 -35.90 -17.55
C ASP A 813 -10.54 -35.26 -16.66
N VAL A 814 -10.52 -33.93 -16.58
CA VAL A 814 -11.44 -33.17 -15.72
C VAL A 814 -12.90 -33.19 -16.24
N ILE A 815 -13.11 -33.48 -17.53
CA ILE A 815 -14.44 -33.59 -18.16
C ILE A 815 -15.08 -34.95 -17.84
N GLU A 816 -14.30 -36.04 -17.92
CA GLU A 816 -14.78 -37.38 -17.76
C GLU A 816 -14.81 -37.86 -16.30
N ARG A 817 -14.08 -37.18 -15.40
CA ARG A 817 -14.03 -37.53 -13.98
C ARG A 817 -14.84 -36.55 -13.11
N LYS A 818 -15.80 -37.05 -12.36
CA LYS A 818 -16.61 -36.27 -11.43
C LYS A 818 -15.79 -35.75 -10.24
N TYR A 819 -14.91 -36.57 -9.70
CA TYR A 819 -14.08 -36.28 -8.53
C TYR A 819 -12.61 -36.60 -8.82
N PHE A 820 -11.72 -35.69 -8.47
CA PHE A 820 -10.27 -35.92 -8.41
C PHE A 820 -9.66 -35.06 -7.31
N ALA A 821 -8.57 -35.51 -6.73
CA ALA A 821 -7.86 -34.68 -5.76
C ALA A 821 -7.00 -33.61 -6.50
N GLN A 822 -7.21 -32.34 -6.19
CA GLN A 822 -6.40 -31.27 -6.79
C GLN A 822 -4.90 -31.46 -6.53
N LYS A 823 -4.56 -32.10 -5.41
CA LYS A 823 -3.21 -32.48 -5.04
C LYS A 823 -2.56 -33.41 -6.08
N ASP A 824 -3.32 -34.38 -6.62
CA ASP A 824 -2.80 -35.25 -7.67
C ASP A 824 -2.53 -34.51 -8.98
N PHE A 825 -3.35 -33.49 -9.27
CA PHE A 825 -3.17 -32.64 -10.45
C PHE A 825 -1.91 -31.76 -10.32
N LEU A 826 -1.59 -31.32 -9.10
CA LEU A 826 -0.38 -30.53 -8.82
C LEU A 826 0.92 -31.26 -9.17
N LYS A 827 0.96 -32.59 -9.14
CA LYS A 827 2.14 -33.39 -9.52
C LYS A 827 2.62 -33.09 -10.95
N GLY A 828 1.72 -32.66 -11.82
CA GLY A 828 2.05 -32.23 -13.19
C GLY A 828 2.47 -30.76 -13.32
N LEU A 829 2.37 -29.95 -12.26
CA LEU A 829 2.58 -28.51 -12.29
C LEU A 829 3.79 -28.04 -11.48
N VAL A 830 4.18 -28.78 -10.46
CA VAL A 830 5.29 -28.43 -9.58
C VAL A 830 6.40 -29.48 -9.60
N SER A 831 7.63 -29.05 -9.40
CA SER A 831 8.81 -29.95 -9.46
C SER A 831 9.16 -30.63 -8.12
N HIS A 832 8.53 -30.20 -7.02
CA HIS A 832 8.74 -30.78 -5.69
C HIS A 832 7.74 -31.88 -5.37
N ASP A 833 8.03 -32.70 -4.37
CA ASP A 833 7.16 -33.76 -3.94
C ASP A 833 5.90 -33.24 -3.24
N VAL A 834 4.77 -33.34 -3.92
CA VAL A 834 3.45 -32.90 -3.42
C VAL A 834 2.95 -33.77 -2.27
N GLU A 835 3.45 -35.00 -2.14
CA GLU A 835 3.03 -35.97 -1.11
C GLU A 835 3.66 -35.71 0.26
N LYS A 836 4.72 -34.89 0.33
CA LYS A 836 5.30 -34.53 1.62
C LYS A 836 4.25 -34.03 2.60
N PRO A 837 4.34 -34.40 3.88
CA PRO A 837 3.48 -33.83 4.92
C PRO A 837 3.59 -32.30 4.96
N PRO A 838 2.51 -31.57 5.30
CA PRO A 838 2.53 -30.10 5.31
C PRO A 838 3.60 -29.49 6.24
N ASN A 839 3.99 -30.20 7.29
CA ASN A 839 5.06 -29.80 8.21
C ASN A 839 6.48 -29.98 7.65
N GLU A 840 6.64 -30.81 6.63
CA GLU A 840 7.92 -31.07 5.98
C GLU A 840 8.12 -30.27 4.68
N LYS A 841 7.06 -29.62 4.18
CA LYS A 841 7.15 -28.73 3.02
C LYS A 841 7.75 -27.39 3.41
N THR A 842 8.70 -26.92 2.61
CA THR A 842 9.23 -25.58 2.73
C THR A 842 8.14 -24.53 2.46
N PHE A 843 8.38 -23.33 2.93
CA PHE A 843 7.48 -22.19 2.68
C PHE A 843 7.23 -21.97 1.18
N PHE A 844 8.27 -22.08 0.35
CA PHE A 844 8.18 -21.91 -1.11
C PHE A 844 7.38 -23.01 -1.79
N GLU A 845 7.49 -24.26 -1.35
CA GLU A 845 6.68 -25.37 -1.85
C GLU A 845 5.20 -25.15 -1.55
N LYS A 846 4.87 -24.75 -0.32
CA LYS A 846 3.49 -24.39 0.07
C LYS A 846 2.94 -23.24 -0.74
N GLN A 847 3.75 -22.20 -1.00
CA GLN A 847 3.32 -21.05 -1.80
C GLN A 847 3.07 -21.43 -3.26
N LYS A 848 3.95 -22.23 -3.88
CA LYS A 848 3.73 -22.71 -5.25
C LYS A 848 2.44 -23.51 -5.37
N GLU A 849 2.17 -24.37 -4.42
CA GLU A 849 0.91 -25.12 -4.38
C GLU A 849 -0.31 -24.19 -4.24
N ALA A 850 -0.25 -23.24 -3.31
CA ALA A 850 -1.34 -22.27 -3.07
C ALA A 850 -1.65 -21.39 -4.30
N LEU A 851 -0.67 -21.09 -5.14
CA LEU A 851 -0.85 -20.36 -6.40
C LEU A 851 -1.70 -21.15 -7.40
N TRP A 852 -1.50 -22.48 -7.47
CA TRP A 852 -2.15 -23.33 -8.46
C TRP A 852 -3.57 -23.77 -8.08
N TYR A 853 -3.90 -23.94 -6.80
CA TYR A 853 -5.22 -24.39 -6.37
C TYR A 853 -6.39 -23.56 -6.93
N PRO A 854 -6.40 -22.22 -6.86
CA PRO A 854 -7.45 -21.40 -7.48
C PRO A 854 -7.49 -21.56 -8.99
N LYS A 855 -6.34 -21.62 -9.67
CA LYS A 855 -6.22 -21.78 -11.12
C LYS A 855 -6.74 -23.11 -11.61
N ILE A 856 -6.36 -24.21 -10.97
CA ILE A 856 -6.88 -25.57 -11.27
C ILE A 856 -8.40 -25.57 -11.17
N ARG A 857 -8.94 -24.95 -10.12
CA ARG A 857 -10.37 -24.95 -9.87
C ARG A 857 -11.14 -24.17 -10.92
N VAL A 858 -10.72 -22.95 -11.24
CA VAL A 858 -11.34 -22.11 -12.27
C VAL A 858 -11.25 -22.78 -13.64
N TRP A 859 -10.06 -23.25 -14.01
CA TRP A 859 -9.86 -23.96 -15.27
C TRP A 859 -10.74 -25.20 -15.39
N THR A 860 -10.84 -26.02 -14.34
CA THR A 860 -11.70 -27.21 -14.32
C THR A 860 -13.17 -26.85 -14.60
N VAL A 861 -13.69 -25.82 -13.94
CA VAL A 861 -15.08 -25.38 -14.12
C VAL A 861 -15.31 -24.88 -15.54
N LEU A 862 -14.40 -24.06 -16.09
CA LEU A 862 -14.51 -23.53 -17.44
C LEU A 862 -14.44 -24.62 -18.54
N LYS A 863 -13.58 -25.63 -18.34
CA LYS A 863 -13.52 -26.82 -19.21
C LYS A 863 -14.82 -27.61 -19.16
N ARG A 864 -15.35 -27.86 -17.98
CA ARG A 864 -16.63 -28.58 -17.80
C ARG A 864 -17.83 -27.88 -18.45
N CYS A 865 -17.76 -26.56 -18.54
CA CYS A 865 -18.79 -25.72 -19.18
C CYS A 865 -18.56 -25.51 -20.69
N GLY A 866 -17.50 -26.07 -21.29
CA GLY A 866 -17.13 -25.89 -22.68
C GLY A 866 -16.75 -24.44 -23.04
N VAL A 867 -16.27 -23.66 -22.08
CA VAL A 867 -15.80 -22.27 -22.27
C VAL A 867 -14.33 -22.25 -22.69
N LEU A 868 -13.53 -23.18 -22.15
CA LEU A 868 -12.14 -23.44 -22.54
C LEU A 868 -12.03 -24.73 -23.33
#